data_ae6e0ef41da8249446507a3326ca5ae9
#
_entry.id   ae6e0ef41da8249446507a3326ca5ae9
#
_cell.length_a   1.000
_cell.length_b   1.000
_cell.length_c   1.000
_cell.angle_alpha   90.00
_cell.angle_beta   90.00
_cell.angle_gamma   90.00
#
_symmetry.space_group_name_H-M   'P 1'
#
loop_
_entity.id
_entity.type
_entity.pdbx_description
1 polymer ?
#
loop_
_entity_poly.entity_id
_entity_poly.type
_entity_poly.pdbx_seq_one_letter_code
_entity_poly.pdbx_strand_id
1 'polypeptide(L)'
;MTNYLELLYLISFTGILAVAYSYLLSGQIISSSPGNSKMQEIAEAIQIGAKAYLNRQYKTIAVVGIIVLAIVTYFFSYLVGVGYFIGAFLSGVAGYVGMLISVKANVRTAEAARKSLQAGLTIAFKSGAITGLLVAGLALIAITIYYIILINLNVDNREIINALVALGFGASLISIFARLGGGIFTKGADVGADLVGKVEAGIPEDDPRNPAVIADNVGDNVGDCAGMAADLFETYAVTIVATMVLASIFFPNDYNLMIYPLAIGGACIITSIIGTWFVKLGKNKNIMGALYKGFIVTAITSLIILYPVTESVVGLTENYTSGGKNFNGLNLYICGVVGFAITGLLIWITEYYTGTNYRPVKTVAQSSTTGHGTNVIQGLAISMEATAIPALIIVAGILYTNELAGLFGIAIAVTAMLALTGMVVALDAYGPVTDNAGGIAEMSKLPKNVRKTTDALDAVGNTTKAVTKGYAIGSAGLGALVLFAAYTEDIKYFSTVKGSALEGVNVTFDLSNPFVVAGLLIGGMLPYLFGSMGMQAVGRAGGSVVIEVRRQFKKIPGIMKGKRKPDYGRLVDLLTKAAIKEMIIPSLLPVLSPIILYLLILQIGGTEAALSSLGAMLLGVIITGLFVAVSMTAGGGAWDNAKKYIEDGNFGGKGSEAHKSAVTGDTVGDPYKDTAGPAINPMIKITNIVALLLLAVIAH
;
A
#
# COMPACT_ATOMS: atom_id res chain seq x y z
N MET A 1 17.65 -9.68 -31.40
CA MET A 1 16.24 -9.96 -31.08
C MET A 1 16.01 -11.21 -30.23
N THR A 2 16.68 -12.31 -30.49
CA THR A 2 16.54 -13.58 -29.77
C THR A 2 16.87 -13.48 -28.27
N ASN A 3 17.91 -12.78 -27.89
CA ASN A 3 18.42 -12.74 -26.52
C ASN A 3 17.48 -12.02 -25.51
N TYR A 4 16.81 -10.93 -25.88
CA TYR A 4 15.95 -10.21 -24.94
C TYR A 4 14.58 -10.88 -24.71
N LEU A 5 14.06 -11.62 -25.72
CA LEU A 5 12.84 -12.43 -25.54
C LEU A 5 13.07 -13.59 -24.58
N GLU A 6 14.23 -14.26 -24.66
CA GLU A 6 14.61 -15.32 -23.74
C GLU A 6 14.66 -14.79 -22.28
N LEU A 7 15.21 -13.57 -22.11
CA LEU A 7 15.26 -12.92 -20.81
C LEU A 7 13.85 -12.58 -20.28
N LEU A 8 12.97 -12.09 -21.14
CA LEU A 8 11.56 -11.84 -20.77
C LEU A 8 10.82 -13.13 -20.35
N TYR A 9 11.06 -14.26 -21.03
CA TYR A 9 10.52 -15.55 -20.60
C TYR A 9 11.08 -15.99 -19.25
N LEU A 10 12.38 -15.79 -19.00
CA LEU A 10 13.00 -16.08 -17.71
C LEU A 10 12.40 -15.21 -16.59
N ILE A 11 12.22 -13.91 -16.84
CA ILE A 11 11.58 -12.99 -15.91
C ILE A 11 10.13 -13.41 -15.63
N SER A 12 9.36 -13.75 -16.66
CA SER A 12 7.99 -14.26 -16.50
C SER A 12 7.96 -15.54 -15.65
N PHE A 13 8.94 -16.43 -15.83
CA PHE A 13 9.06 -17.67 -15.06
C PHE A 13 9.28 -17.38 -13.57
N THR A 14 10.05 -16.34 -13.18
CA THR A 14 10.21 -15.98 -11.76
C THR A 14 8.90 -15.51 -11.14
N GLY A 15 8.07 -14.77 -11.87
CA GLY A 15 6.72 -14.40 -11.44
C GLY A 15 5.81 -15.63 -11.24
N ILE A 16 5.83 -16.57 -12.19
CA ILE A 16 5.10 -17.85 -12.08
C ILE A 16 5.59 -18.65 -10.86
N LEU A 17 6.90 -18.66 -10.61
CA LEU A 17 7.49 -19.33 -9.44
C LEU A 17 6.96 -18.73 -8.12
N ALA A 18 6.81 -17.39 -8.03
CA ALA A 18 6.22 -16.74 -6.86
C ALA A 18 4.77 -17.19 -6.62
N VAL A 19 3.96 -17.26 -7.67
CA VAL A 19 2.56 -17.72 -7.60
C VAL A 19 2.49 -19.18 -7.20
N ALA A 20 3.32 -20.05 -7.81
CA ALA A 20 3.40 -21.46 -7.48
C ALA A 20 3.83 -21.69 -6.03
N TYR A 21 4.83 -20.95 -5.55
CA TYR A 21 5.28 -21.04 -4.17
C TYR A 21 4.19 -20.55 -3.19
N SER A 22 3.46 -19.49 -3.53
CA SER A 22 2.30 -19.01 -2.75
C SER A 22 1.20 -20.09 -2.66
N TYR A 23 0.95 -20.79 -3.76
CA TYR A 23 0.00 -21.91 -3.77
C TYR A 23 0.43 -23.04 -2.84
N LEU A 24 1.72 -23.42 -2.87
CA LEU A 24 2.28 -24.44 -1.95
C LEU A 24 2.15 -24.03 -0.49
N LEU A 25 2.48 -22.77 -0.15
CA LEU A 25 2.30 -22.26 1.21
C LEU A 25 0.84 -22.24 1.64
N SER A 26 -0.08 -21.92 0.73
CA SER A 26 -1.53 -21.93 0.98
C SER A 26 -2.01 -23.35 1.36
N GLY A 27 -1.54 -24.37 0.65
CA GLY A 27 -1.80 -25.76 0.97
C GLY A 27 -1.34 -26.15 2.38
N GLN A 28 -0.14 -25.69 2.79
CA GLN A 28 0.39 -25.92 4.14
C GLN A 28 -0.42 -25.24 5.24
N ILE A 29 -0.93 -24.01 5.00
CA ILE A 29 -1.80 -23.33 5.96
C ILE A 29 -3.13 -24.06 6.07
N ILE A 30 -3.78 -24.37 4.96
CA ILE A 30 -5.12 -24.98 4.93
C ILE A 30 -5.11 -26.38 5.59
N SER A 31 -4.04 -27.14 5.44
CA SER A 31 -3.87 -28.44 6.08
C SER A 31 -3.59 -28.38 7.59
N SER A 32 -3.23 -27.20 8.12
CA SER A 32 -3.01 -27.02 9.56
C SER A 32 -4.32 -27.05 10.34
N SER A 33 -4.28 -27.53 11.59
CA SER A 33 -5.47 -27.64 12.46
C SER A 33 -6.17 -26.29 12.67
N PRO A 34 -7.50 -26.22 12.48
CA PRO A 34 -8.28 -25.01 12.77
C PRO A 34 -8.70 -24.90 14.25
N GLY A 35 -8.19 -25.74 15.13
CA GLY A 35 -8.49 -25.73 16.55
C GLY A 35 -9.84 -26.36 16.94
N ASN A 36 -10.35 -26.00 18.12
CA ASN A 36 -11.58 -26.55 18.67
C ASN A 36 -12.85 -25.98 18.01
N SER A 37 -14.02 -26.58 18.30
CA SER A 37 -15.30 -26.19 17.70
C SER A 37 -15.65 -24.72 17.90
N LYS A 38 -15.33 -24.14 19.07
CA LYS A 38 -15.62 -22.73 19.37
C LYS A 38 -14.75 -21.77 18.57
N MET A 39 -13.47 -22.08 18.39
CA MET A 39 -12.57 -21.33 17.50
C MET A 39 -13.07 -21.39 16.06
N GLN A 40 -13.51 -22.55 15.59
CA GLN A 40 -14.04 -22.72 14.24
C GLN A 40 -15.35 -21.95 14.03
N GLU A 41 -16.24 -21.90 15.02
CA GLU A 41 -17.48 -21.12 14.96
C GLU A 41 -17.20 -19.62 14.78
N ILE A 42 -16.24 -19.07 15.53
CA ILE A 42 -15.85 -17.67 15.43
C ILE A 42 -15.19 -17.41 14.07
N ALA A 43 -14.26 -18.29 13.65
CA ALA A 43 -13.60 -18.19 12.37
C ALA A 43 -14.58 -18.26 11.19
N GLU A 44 -15.64 -19.07 11.30
CA GLU A 44 -16.69 -19.14 10.30
C GLU A 44 -17.48 -17.82 10.20
N ALA A 45 -17.80 -17.19 11.34
CA ALA A 45 -18.46 -15.88 11.37
C ALA A 45 -17.61 -14.81 10.68
N ILE A 46 -16.29 -14.77 10.96
CA ILE A 46 -15.33 -13.87 10.29
C ILE A 46 -15.27 -14.17 8.78
N GLN A 47 -15.21 -15.45 8.38
CA GLN A 47 -15.16 -15.84 6.96
C GLN A 47 -16.44 -15.44 6.20
N ILE A 48 -17.62 -15.59 6.81
CA ILE A 48 -18.89 -15.16 6.21
C ILE A 48 -18.90 -13.66 6.02
N GLY A 49 -18.50 -12.90 7.05
CA GLY A 49 -18.38 -11.45 6.97
C GLY A 49 -17.39 -11.00 5.88
N ALA A 50 -16.22 -11.60 5.84
CA ALA A 50 -15.18 -11.33 4.84
C ALA A 50 -15.67 -11.58 3.41
N LYS A 51 -16.35 -12.71 3.15
CA LYS A 51 -16.94 -13.02 1.84
C LYS A 51 -18.05 -12.03 1.47
N ALA A 52 -18.89 -11.65 2.42
CA ALA A 52 -19.97 -10.69 2.17
C ALA A 52 -19.40 -9.32 1.77
N TYR A 53 -18.37 -8.83 2.49
CA TYR A 53 -17.64 -7.63 2.15
C TYR A 53 -17.02 -7.69 0.76
N LEU A 54 -16.17 -8.71 0.51
CA LEU A 54 -15.46 -8.88 -0.76
C LEU A 54 -16.44 -8.92 -1.94
N ASN A 55 -17.47 -9.76 -1.86
CA ASN A 55 -18.44 -9.91 -2.95
C ASN A 55 -19.13 -8.59 -3.28
N ARG A 56 -19.48 -7.79 -2.28
CA ARG A 56 -20.14 -6.51 -2.49
C ARG A 56 -19.19 -5.46 -3.05
N GLN A 57 -18.01 -5.33 -2.46
CA GLN A 57 -17.02 -4.36 -2.89
C GLN A 57 -16.54 -4.65 -4.31
N TYR A 58 -16.14 -5.89 -4.60
CA TYR A 58 -15.64 -6.27 -5.94
C TYR A 58 -16.72 -6.20 -7.01
N LYS A 59 -18.00 -6.45 -6.68
CA LYS A 59 -19.09 -6.20 -7.60
C LYS A 59 -19.24 -4.70 -7.95
N THR A 60 -19.11 -3.83 -6.96
CA THR A 60 -19.16 -2.37 -7.19
C THR A 60 -17.96 -1.92 -8.03
N ILE A 61 -16.77 -2.38 -7.70
CA ILE A 61 -15.53 -2.09 -8.45
C ILE A 61 -15.65 -2.59 -9.89
N ALA A 62 -16.20 -3.78 -10.11
CA ALA A 62 -16.38 -4.35 -11.45
C ALA A 62 -17.32 -3.47 -12.32
N VAL A 63 -18.39 -2.94 -11.76
CA VAL A 63 -19.30 -2.03 -12.49
C VAL A 63 -18.57 -0.75 -12.91
N VAL A 64 -17.85 -0.12 -11.99
CA VAL A 64 -17.05 1.09 -12.30
C VAL A 64 -15.94 0.75 -13.30
N GLY A 65 -15.25 -0.39 -13.08
CA GLY A 65 -14.18 -0.85 -13.95
C GLY A 65 -14.61 -1.10 -15.39
N ILE A 66 -15.81 -1.65 -15.62
CA ILE A 66 -16.35 -1.85 -16.96
C ILE A 66 -16.64 -0.51 -17.64
N ILE A 67 -17.15 0.48 -16.91
CA ILE A 67 -17.39 1.83 -17.47
C ILE A 67 -16.07 2.47 -17.88
N VAL A 68 -15.06 2.42 -17.02
CA VAL A 68 -13.73 2.97 -17.32
C VAL A 68 -13.06 2.20 -18.45
N LEU A 69 -13.20 0.86 -18.52
CA LEU A 69 -12.72 0.04 -19.63
C LEU A 69 -13.29 0.50 -20.96
N ALA A 70 -14.62 0.76 -21.02
CA ALA A 70 -15.27 1.25 -22.24
C ALA A 70 -14.72 2.64 -22.64
N ILE A 71 -14.51 3.54 -21.67
CA ILE A 71 -13.93 4.87 -21.90
C ILE A 71 -12.51 4.75 -22.45
N VAL A 72 -11.63 3.98 -21.79
CA VAL A 72 -10.24 3.79 -22.22
C VAL A 72 -10.19 3.16 -23.63
N THR A 73 -11.00 2.13 -23.89
CA THR A 73 -11.03 1.48 -25.21
C THR A 73 -11.52 2.44 -26.31
N TYR A 74 -12.45 3.33 -26.00
CA TYR A 74 -12.98 4.30 -26.95
C TYR A 74 -11.98 5.39 -27.31
N PHE A 75 -11.24 5.94 -26.33
CA PHE A 75 -10.30 7.04 -26.56
C PHE A 75 -8.94 6.59 -27.11
N PHE A 76 -8.55 5.33 -26.89
CA PHE A 76 -7.25 4.80 -27.33
C PHE A 76 -7.42 3.67 -28.34
N SER A 77 -7.29 2.44 -27.88
CA SER A 77 -7.43 1.24 -28.70
C SER A 77 -7.90 0.06 -27.84
N TYR A 78 -8.29 -1.03 -28.52
CA TYR A 78 -8.66 -2.25 -27.79
C TYR A 78 -7.47 -2.86 -27.03
N LEU A 79 -6.22 -2.71 -27.53
CA LEU A 79 -5.02 -3.17 -26.82
C LEU A 79 -4.80 -2.39 -25.53
N VAL A 80 -4.97 -1.07 -25.55
CA VAL A 80 -4.90 -0.24 -24.35
C VAL A 80 -5.98 -0.63 -23.35
N GLY A 81 -7.22 -0.91 -23.83
CA GLY A 81 -8.29 -1.45 -23.00
C GLY A 81 -7.98 -2.81 -22.38
N VAL A 82 -7.36 -3.73 -23.13
CA VAL A 82 -6.90 -5.03 -22.60
C VAL A 82 -5.84 -4.83 -21.52
N GLY A 83 -4.89 -3.92 -21.71
CA GLY A 83 -3.89 -3.58 -20.68
C GLY A 83 -4.56 -3.14 -19.38
N TYR A 84 -5.48 -2.18 -19.47
CA TYR A 84 -6.28 -1.73 -18.31
C TYR A 84 -6.98 -2.91 -17.60
N PHE A 85 -7.64 -3.79 -18.37
CA PHE A 85 -8.33 -4.95 -17.81
C PHE A 85 -7.37 -5.91 -17.08
N ILE A 86 -6.21 -6.22 -17.67
CA ILE A 86 -5.19 -7.09 -17.05
C ILE A 86 -4.75 -6.51 -15.71
N GLY A 87 -4.41 -5.22 -15.66
CA GLY A 87 -3.99 -4.55 -14.42
C GLY A 87 -5.06 -4.58 -13.34
N ALA A 88 -6.30 -4.22 -13.69
CA ALA A 88 -7.43 -4.25 -12.77
C ALA A 88 -7.72 -5.68 -12.27
N PHE A 89 -7.78 -6.66 -13.17
CA PHE A 89 -8.10 -8.04 -12.81
C PHE A 89 -7.05 -8.66 -11.90
N LEU A 90 -5.76 -8.57 -12.24
CA LEU A 90 -4.68 -9.21 -11.46
C LEU A 90 -4.42 -8.50 -10.13
N SER A 91 -4.57 -7.17 -10.06
CA SER A 91 -4.56 -6.43 -8.78
C SER A 91 -5.71 -6.89 -7.87
N GLY A 92 -6.90 -7.02 -8.45
CA GLY A 92 -8.07 -7.57 -7.75
C GLY A 92 -7.85 -8.99 -7.23
N VAL A 93 -7.27 -9.87 -8.05
CA VAL A 93 -6.96 -11.25 -7.67
C VAL A 93 -5.96 -11.29 -6.52
N ALA A 94 -4.90 -10.48 -6.55
CA ALA A 94 -3.89 -10.43 -5.48
C ALA A 94 -4.53 -10.07 -4.13
N GLY A 95 -5.35 -9.02 -4.07
CA GLY A 95 -6.06 -8.61 -2.87
C GLY A 95 -7.11 -9.64 -2.40
N TYR A 96 -7.90 -10.15 -3.32
CA TYR A 96 -8.97 -11.12 -3.02
C TYR A 96 -8.41 -12.43 -2.45
N VAL A 97 -7.42 -13.03 -3.12
CA VAL A 97 -6.81 -14.30 -2.69
C VAL A 97 -6.01 -14.10 -1.40
N GLY A 98 -5.22 -13.03 -1.30
CA GLY A 98 -4.48 -12.68 -0.10
C GLY A 98 -5.38 -12.61 1.13
N MET A 99 -6.50 -11.88 1.04
CA MET A 99 -7.47 -11.79 2.12
C MET A 99 -8.14 -13.13 2.45
N LEU A 100 -8.55 -13.92 1.47
CA LEU A 100 -9.18 -15.22 1.74
C LEU A 100 -8.26 -16.19 2.48
N ILE A 101 -6.96 -16.18 2.16
CA ILE A 101 -5.98 -17.03 2.86
C ILE A 101 -5.70 -16.48 4.26
N SER A 102 -5.57 -15.17 4.40
CA SER A 102 -5.36 -14.49 5.68
C SER A 102 -6.47 -14.84 6.68
N VAL A 103 -7.74 -14.70 6.28
CA VAL A 103 -8.90 -15.06 7.12
C VAL A 103 -8.88 -16.54 7.54
N LYS A 104 -8.42 -17.45 6.68
CA LYS A 104 -8.26 -18.86 7.05
C LYS A 104 -7.04 -19.09 7.97
N ALA A 105 -6.02 -18.26 7.87
CA ALA A 105 -4.82 -18.35 8.69
C ALA A 105 -5.06 -17.86 10.13
N ASN A 106 -5.97 -16.94 10.37
CA ASN A 106 -6.25 -16.35 11.69
C ASN A 106 -6.45 -17.43 12.77
N VAL A 107 -7.43 -18.29 12.58
CA VAL A 107 -7.75 -19.36 13.54
C VAL A 107 -6.63 -20.41 13.67
N ARG A 108 -5.91 -20.67 12.58
CA ARG A 108 -4.78 -21.61 12.57
C ARG A 108 -3.56 -21.06 13.29
N THR A 109 -3.39 -19.75 13.26
CA THR A 109 -2.36 -19.04 14.04
C THR A 109 -2.68 -19.12 15.52
N ALA A 110 -3.94 -18.90 15.92
CA ALA A 110 -4.38 -19.05 17.29
C ALA A 110 -4.18 -20.49 17.79
N GLU A 111 -4.50 -21.51 17.00
CA GLU A 111 -4.26 -22.91 17.34
C GLU A 111 -2.76 -23.26 17.38
N ALA A 112 -1.96 -22.74 16.46
CA ALA A 112 -0.53 -22.92 16.47
C ALA A 112 0.15 -22.26 17.68
N ALA A 113 -0.34 -21.11 18.13
CA ALA A 113 0.12 -20.42 19.33
C ALA A 113 -0.09 -21.24 20.62
N ARG A 114 -1.06 -22.18 20.65
CA ARG A 114 -1.22 -23.15 21.73
C ARG A 114 -0.03 -24.10 21.88
N LYS A 115 0.68 -24.38 20.77
CA LYS A 115 1.83 -25.28 20.75
C LYS A 115 3.12 -24.56 21.12
N SER A 116 3.37 -23.43 20.46
CA SER A 116 4.56 -22.61 20.73
C SER A 116 4.51 -21.26 20.00
N LEU A 117 5.30 -20.29 20.48
CA LEU A 117 5.50 -18.99 19.84
C LEU A 117 6.01 -19.13 18.39
N GLN A 118 6.98 -20.06 18.15
CA GLN A 118 7.50 -20.32 16.79
C GLN A 118 6.41 -20.86 15.85
N ALA A 119 5.53 -21.74 16.33
CA ALA A 119 4.48 -22.29 15.51
C ALA A 119 3.46 -21.21 15.09
N GLY A 120 3.06 -20.32 16.03
CA GLY A 120 2.22 -19.15 15.75
C GLY A 120 2.87 -18.21 14.72
N LEU A 121 4.12 -17.81 14.97
CA LEU A 121 4.90 -16.98 14.04
C LEU A 121 4.97 -17.61 12.63
N THR A 122 5.18 -18.91 12.54
CA THR A 122 5.33 -19.60 11.25
C THR A 122 4.05 -19.53 10.41
N ILE A 123 2.87 -19.77 11.00
CA ILE A 123 1.60 -19.73 10.27
C ILE A 123 1.25 -18.29 9.87
N ALA A 124 1.37 -17.34 10.80
CA ALA A 124 1.08 -15.93 10.52
C ALA A 124 1.99 -15.38 9.43
N PHE A 125 3.31 -15.62 9.52
CA PHE A 125 4.26 -15.14 8.51
C PHE A 125 4.07 -15.81 7.14
N LYS A 126 3.78 -17.12 7.09
CA LYS A 126 3.45 -17.79 5.82
C LYS A 126 2.23 -17.16 5.15
N SER A 127 1.22 -16.77 5.91
CA SER A 127 0.05 -16.06 5.37
C SER A 127 0.45 -14.72 4.76
N GLY A 128 1.26 -13.95 5.46
CA GLY A 128 1.81 -12.71 4.92
C GLY A 128 2.64 -12.92 3.66
N ALA A 129 3.51 -13.92 3.66
CA ALA A 129 4.37 -14.27 2.52
C ALA A 129 3.55 -14.64 1.27
N ILE A 130 2.41 -15.32 1.42
CA ILE A 130 1.50 -15.60 0.30
C ILE A 130 1.02 -14.30 -0.33
N THR A 131 0.53 -13.36 0.47
CA THR A 131 0.05 -12.07 -0.03
C THR A 131 1.18 -11.31 -0.73
N GLY A 132 2.37 -11.21 -0.12
CA GLY A 132 3.49 -10.50 -0.70
C GLY A 132 3.99 -11.07 -2.02
N LEU A 133 4.12 -12.38 -2.11
CA LEU A 133 4.59 -13.06 -3.31
C LEU A 133 3.53 -13.07 -4.42
N LEU A 134 2.23 -13.11 -4.09
CA LEU A 134 1.16 -12.91 -5.06
C LEU A 134 1.19 -11.49 -5.64
N VAL A 135 1.40 -10.48 -4.82
CA VAL A 135 1.50 -9.08 -5.27
C VAL A 135 2.65 -8.92 -6.27
N ALA A 136 3.88 -9.26 -5.86
CA ALA A 136 5.06 -9.09 -6.72
C ALA A 136 5.01 -10.00 -7.95
N GLY A 137 4.61 -11.27 -7.79
CA GLY A 137 4.55 -12.25 -8.87
C GLY A 137 3.50 -11.92 -9.92
N LEU A 138 2.26 -11.61 -9.51
CA LEU A 138 1.19 -11.29 -10.46
C LEU A 138 1.42 -9.94 -11.16
N ALA A 139 1.99 -8.92 -10.48
CA ALA A 139 2.32 -7.66 -11.11
C ALA A 139 3.43 -7.83 -12.16
N LEU A 140 4.46 -8.61 -11.85
CA LEU A 140 5.53 -8.91 -12.81
C LEU A 140 4.99 -9.70 -14.01
N ILE A 141 4.17 -10.73 -13.77
CA ILE A 141 3.50 -11.52 -14.82
C ILE A 141 2.62 -10.62 -15.70
N ALA A 142 1.83 -9.74 -15.09
CA ALA A 142 0.96 -8.82 -15.81
C ALA A 142 1.74 -8.01 -16.85
N ILE A 143 2.84 -7.40 -16.44
CA ILE A 143 3.64 -6.55 -17.33
C ILE A 143 4.39 -7.39 -18.34
N THR A 144 5.12 -8.43 -17.90
CA THR A 144 6.03 -9.18 -18.78
C THR A 144 5.28 -9.97 -19.83
N ILE A 145 4.22 -10.71 -19.47
CA ILE A 145 3.47 -11.52 -20.43
C ILE A 145 2.74 -10.60 -21.42
N TYR A 146 2.14 -9.51 -20.93
CA TYR A 146 1.45 -8.58 -21.81
C TYR A 146 2.42 -7.90 -22.77
N TYR A 147 3.60 -7.49 -22.30
CA TYR A 147 4.66 -6.94 -23.13
C TYR A 147 5.12 -7.93 -24.20
N ILE A 148 5.35 -9.21 -23.86
CA ILE A 148 5.69 -10.28 -24.81
C ILE A 148 4.61 -10.45 -25.87
N ILE A 149 3.34 -10.44 -25.51
CA ILE A 149 2.21 -10.56 -26.43
C ILE A 149 2.22 -9.40 -27.44
N LEU A 150 2.37 -8.15 -26.96
CA LEU A 150 2.36 -6.97 -27.81
C LEU A 150 3.53 -6.96 -28.79
N ILE A 151 4.73 -7.35 -28.36
CA ILE A 151 5.90 -7.49 -29.24
C ILE A 151 5.64 -8.55 -30.33
N ASN A 152 5.13 -9.72 -29.95
CA ASN A 152 4.85 -10.79 -30.91
C ASN A 152 3.74 -10.43 -31.92
N LEU A 153 2.86 -9.51 -31.58
CA LEU A 153 1.85 -8.95 -32.46
C LEU A 153 2.42 -7.82 -33.36
N ASN A 154 3.73 -7.49 -33.24
CA ASN A 154 4.39 -6.38 -33.91
C ASN A 154 3.68 -5.04 -33.72
N VAL A 155 3.16 -4.78 -32.51
CA VAL A 155 2.53 -3.51 -32.15
C VAL A 155 3.59 -2.42 -32.09
N ASP A 156 3.23 -1.21 -32.49
CA ASP A 156 4.10 -0.05 -32.41
C ASP A 156 4.56 0.25 -30.98
N ASN A 157 5.81 0.65 -30.78
CA ASN A 157 6.39 0.90 -29.47
C ASN A 157 5.56 1.89 -28.64
N ARG A 158 5.00 2.92 -29.27
CA ARG A 158 4.19 3.91 -28.57
C ARG A 158 2.87 3.34 -28.08
N GLU A 159 2.22 2.50 -28.89
CA GLU A 159 1.00 1.82 -28.49
C GLU A 159 1.27 0.80 -27.37
N ILE A 160 2.42 0.12 -27.41
CA ILE A 160 2.87 -0.76 -26.31
C ILE A 160 2.97 0.03 -25.01
N ILE A 161 3.63 1.19 -25.04
CA ILE A 161 3.78 2.05 -23.85
C ILE A 161 2.40 2.49 -23.33
N ASN A 162 1.51 2.96 -24.20
CA ASN A 162 0.16 3.36 -23.80
C ASN A 162 -0.62 2.20 -23.16
N ALA A 163 -0.48 0.99 -23.70
CA ALA A 163 -1.12 -0.21 -23.18
C ALA A 163 -0.57 -0.61 -21.79
N LEU A 164 0.73 -0.45 -21.54
CA LEU A 164 1.35 -0.69 -20.25
C LEU A 164 0.96 0.40 -19.22
N VAL A 165 0.90 1.67 -19.62
CA VAL A 165 0.40 2.75 -18.74
C VAL A 165 -1.06 2.50 -18.35
N ALA A 166 -1.90 2.05 -19.29
CA ALA A 166 -3.28 1.67 -19.00
C ALA A 166 -3.38 0.45 -18.07
N LEU A 167 -2.44 -0.51 -18.14
CA LEU A 167 -2.34 -1.59 -17.16
C LEU A 167 -2.08 -1.03 -15.75
N GLY A 168 -1.17 -0.07 -15.62
CA GLY A 168 -0.96 0.67 -14.38
C GLY A 168 -2.23 1.37 -13.89
N PHE A 169 -2.97 2.03 -14.79
CA PHE A 169 -4.25 2.68 -14.46
C PHE A 169 -5.31 1.70 -13.95
N GLY A 170 -5.41 0.52 -14.58
CA GLY A 170 -6.30 -0.55 -14.11
C GLY A 170 -5.98 -1.00 -12.69
N ALA A 171 -4.69 -1.19 -12.39
CA ALA A 171 -4.23 -1.52 -11.03
C ALA A 171 -4.55 -0.39 -10.04
N SER A 172 -4.37 0.87 -10.45
CA SER A 172 -4.66 2.06 -9.64
C SER A 172 -6.14 2.19 -9.27
N LEU A 173 -7.03 1.86 -10.20
CA LEU A 173 -8.47 1.87 -9.91
C LEU A 173 -8.81 0.88 -8.79
N ILE A 174 -8.29 -0.35 -8.84
CA ILE A 174 -8.51 -1.33 -7.78
C ILE A 174 -7.93 -0.84 -6.46
N SER A 175 -6.73 -0.29 -6.51
CA SER A 175 -6.00 0.18 -5.34
C SER A 175 -6.77 1.24 -4.56
N ILE A 176 -7.28 2.30 -5.22
CA ILE A 176 -8.00 3.36 -4.52
C ILE A 176 -9.28 2.84 -3.86
N PHE A 177 -10.04 2.00 -4.55
CA PHE A 177 -11.26 1.42 -3.99
C PHE A 177 -10.97 0.45 -2.84
N ALA A 178 -9.97 -0.40 -2.99
CA ALA A 178 -9.60 -1.37 -1.96
C ALA A 178 -8.99 -0.67 -0.73
N ARG A 179 -8.10 0.32 -0.94
CA ARG A 179 -7.41 1.01 0.14
C ARG A 179 -8.32 1.95 0.90
N LEU A 180 -9.06 2.83 0.20
CA LEU A 180 -9.95 3.79 0.83
C LEU A 180 -11.20 3.12 1.39
N GLY A 181 -11.88 2.28 0.60
CA GLY A 181 -13.09 1.57 1.04
C GLY A 181 -12.80 0.57 2.16
N GLY A 182 -11.68 -0.14 2.07
CA GLY A 182 -11.18 -1.03 3.12
C GLY A 182 -10.85 -0.28 4.41
N GLY A 183 -10.15 0.85 4.32
CA GLY A 183 -9.81 1.69 5.46
C GLY A 183 -11.05 2.26 6.16
N ILE A 184 -12.05 2.75 5.40
CA ILE A 184 -13.33 3.24 5.97
C ILE A 184 -14.08 2.11 6.68
N PHE A 185 -14.10 0.92 6.09
CA PHE A 185 -14.74 -0.25 6.70
C PHE A 185 -14.04 -0.65 8.00
N THR A 186 -12.73 -0.88 7.95
CA THR A 186 -11.91 -1.30 9.10
C THR A 186 -12.06 -0.31 10.26
N LYS A 187 -11.81 0.96 10.01
CA LYS A 187 -11.80 1.95 11.09
C LYS A 187 -13.19 2.43 11.48
N GLY A 188 -14.18 2.29 10.61
CA GLY A 188 -15.58 2.44 10.99
C GLY A 188 -16.05 1.35 11.97
N ALA A 189 -15.57 0.10 11.80
CA ALA A 189 -15.83 -1.00 12.74
C ALA A 189 -15.15 -0.76 14.09
N ASP A 190 -13.83 -0.53 14.06
CA ASP A 190 -12.96 -0.37 15.22
C ASP A 190 -13.41 0.81 16.11
N VAL A 191 -13.49 2.02 15.56
CA VAL A 191 -13.97 3.21 16.28
C VAL A 191 -15.37 3.00 16.84
N GLY A 192 -16.27 2.38 16.08
CA GLY A 192 -17.63 2.09 16.55
C GLY A 192 -17.68 1.02 17.65
N ALA A 193 -16.82 -0.01 17.55
CA ALA A 193 -16.69 -1.06 18.56
C ALA A 193 -16.13 -0.51 19.87
N ASP A 194 -15.11 0.32 19.78
CA ASP A 194 -14.43 0.91 20.93
C ASP A 194 -15.31 1.90 21.68
N LEU A 195 -15.97 2.82 20.99
CA LEU A 195 -16.83 3.82 21.62
C LEU A 195 -17.96 3.18 22.43
N VAL A 196 -18.65 2.19 21.89
CA VAL A 196 -19.79 1.57 22.60
C VAL A 196 -19.33 0.44 23.51
N GLY A 197 -18.38 -0.39 23.07
CA GLY A 197 -17.91 -1.53 23.85
C GLY A 197 -17.05 -1.11 25.05
N LYS A 198 -15.91 -0.48 24.78
CA LYS A 198 -14.95 -0.12 25.84
C LYS A 198 -15.40 1.07 26.67
N VAL A 199 -15.89 2.13 26.03
CA VAL A 199 -16.19 3.40 26.73
C VAL A 199 -17.58 3.38 27.37
N GLU A 200 -18.64 3.03 26.63
CA GLU A 200 -20.02 3.09 27.17
C GLU A 200 -20.39 1.84 27.97
N ALA A 201 -20.15 0.65 27.44
CA ALA A 201 -20.58 -0.61 28.04
C ALA A 201 -19.56 -1.21 29.03
N GLY A 202 -18.31 -0.74 29.00
CA GLY A 202 -17.23 -1.21 29.88
C GLY A 202 -16.87 -2.69 29.67
N ILE A 203 -17.12 -3.24 28.47
CA ILE A 203 -16.75 -4.62 28.13
C ILE A 203 -15.34 -4.64 27.50
N PRO A 204 -14.58 -5.74 27.71
CA PRO A 204 -13.25 -5.87 27.13
C PRO A 204 -13.22 -5.77 25.60
N GLU A 205 -12.06 -5.47 25.06
CA GLU A 205 -11.75 -5.63 23.63
C GLU A 205 -11.95 -7.09 23.21
N ASP A 206 -12.37 -7.34 21.98
CA ASP A 206 -12.68 -8.68 21.46
C ASP A 206 -13.80 -9.43 22.22
N ASP A 207 -14.62 -8.75 23.01
CA ASP A 207 -15.71 -9.43 23.73
C ASP A 207 -16.82 -9.83 22.74
N PRO A 208 -17.21 -11.12 22.67
CA PRO A 208 -18.23 -11.58 21.73
C PRO A 208 -19.63 -11.03 22.00
N ARG A 209 -19.84 -10.31 23.08
CA ARG A 209 -21.07 -9.56 23.34
C ARG A 209 -21.17 -8.27 22.52
N ASN A 210 -20.03 -7.73 22.05
CA ASN A 210 -20.02 -6.58 21.19
C ASN A 210 -20.44 -6.97 19.76
N PRO A 211 -21.55 -6.43 19.21
CA PRO A 211 -21.97 -6.75 17.83
C PRO A 211 -20.93 -6.38 16.77
N ALA A 212 -20.04 -5.41 17.05
CA ALA A 212 -19.07 -4.92 16.09
C ALA A 212 -17.78 -5.75 16.03
N VAL A 213 -17.52 -6.64 17.02
CA VAL A 213 -16.24 -7.40 17.10
C VAL A 213 -15.93 -8.23 15.85
N ILE A 214 -16.92 -8.83 15.22
CA ILE A 214 -16.70 -9.61 13.99
C ILE A 214 -16.43 -8.68 12.79
N ALA A 215 -17.08 -7.52 12.73
CA ALA A 215 -16.81 -6.54 11.67
C ALA A 215 -15.40 -5.96 11.79
N ASP A 216 -14.92 -5.75 13.00
CA ASP A 216 -13.58 -5.30 13.34
C ASP A 216 -12.53 -6.33 12.89
N ASN A 217 -12.66 -7.58 13.31
CA ASN A 217 -11.80 -8.68 12.86
C ASN A 217 -11.81 -8.90 11.33
N VAL A 218 -12.94 -8.69 10.65
CA VAL A 218 -13.01 -8.68 9.19
C VAL A 218 -12.25 -7.49 8.63
N GLY A 219 -12.38 -6.34 9.28
CA GLY A 219 -11.77 -5.07 8.89
C GLY A 219 -10.25 -5.14 8.79
N ASP A 220 -9.58 -5.73 9.78
CA ASP A 220 -8.13 -5.89 9.77
C ASP A 220 -7.62 -6.61 8.51
N ASN A 221 -8.28 -7.70 8.13
CA ASN A 221 -7.93 -8.44 6.91
C ASN A 221 -8.27 -7.64 5.64
N VAL A 222 -9.33 -6.84 5.67
CA VAL A 222 -9.72 -5.96 4.55
C VAL A 222 -8.69 -4.86 4.34
N GLY A 223 -8.28 -4.16 5.40
CA GLY A 223 -7.37 -3.01 5.34
C GLY A 223 -5.96 -3.39 4.91
N ASP A 224 -5.38 -4.33 5.63
CA ASP A 224 -3.94 -4.62 5.55
C ASP A 224 -3.61 -5.87 4.71
N CYS A 225 -4.58 -6.73 4.36
CA CYS A 225 -4.33 -7.80 3.39
C CYS A 225 -4.87 -7.45 2.00
N ALA A 226 -6.15 -7.06 1.86
CA ALA A 226 -6.71 -6.74 0.55
C ALA A 226 -6.31 -5.34 0.08
N GLY A 227 -6.44 -4.32 0.94
CA GLY A 227 -6.14 -2.93 0.62
C GLY A 227 -4.66 -2.69 0.35
N MET A 228 -3.78 -3.19 1.23
CA MET A 228 -2.33 -3.05 1.07
C MET A 228 -1.79 -3.86 -0.11
N ALA A 229 -2.34 -5.06 -0.35
CA ALA A 229 -1.97 -5.86 -1.51
C ALA A 229 -2.24 -5.11 -2.82
N ALA A 230 -3.42 -4.50 -2.96
CA ALA A 230 -3.77 -3.72 -4.14
C ALA A 230 -2.90 -2.46 -4.29
N ASP A 231 -2.61 -1.75 -3.19
CA ASP A 231 -1.76 -0.55 -3.19
C ASP A 231 -0.32 -0.86 -3.62
N LEU A 232 0.29 -1.92 -3.08
CA LEU A 232 1.66 -2.29 -3.46
C LEU A 232 1.74 -3.00 -4.81
N PHE A 233 0.70 -3.72 -5.25
CA PHE A 233 0.59 -4.20 -6.62
C PHE A 233 0.62 -3.02 -7.60
N GLU A 234 -0.21 -2.01 -7.36
CA GLU A 234 -0.24 -0.78 -8.14
C GLU A 234 1.14 -0.11 -8.13
N THR A 235 1.71 0.15 -6.96
CA THR A 235 2.99 0.87 -6.84
C THR A 235 4.11 0.16 -7.59
N TYR A 236 4.18 -1.16 -7.46
CA TYR A 236 5.15 -2.00 -8.16
C TYR A 236 4.96 -1.93 -9.68
N ALA A 237 3.73 -2.18 -10.16
CA ALA A 237 3.44 -2.21 -11.58
C ALA A 237 3.66 -0.83 -12.23
N VAL A 238 3.12 0.23 -11.62
CA VAL A 238 3.20 1.59 -12.14
C VAL A 238 4.63 2.11 -12.20
N THR A 239 5.45 1.82 -11.20
CA THR A 239 6.85 2.28 -11.18
C THR A 239 7.69 1.57 -12.24
N ILE A 240 7.52 0.26 -12.40
CA ILE A 240 8.20 -0.48 -13.46
C ILE A 240 7.79 0.07 -14.83
N VAL A 241 6.50 0.25 -15.07
CA VAL A 241 5.98 0.81 -16.32
C VAL A 241 6.52 2.23 -16.55
N ALA A 242 6.49 3.11 -15.55
CA ALA A 242 7.04 4.47 -15.69
C ALA A 242 8.55 4.45 -16.02
N THR A 243 9.30 3.53 -15.42
CA THR A 243 10.73 3.34 -15.75
C THR A 243 10.91 2.85 -17.19
N MET A 244 10.03 1.94 -17.66
CA MET A 244 10.01 1.49 -19.07
C MET A 244 9.64 2.64 -20.02
N VAL A 245 8.70 3.51 -19.66
CA VAL A 245 8.36 4.72 -20.42
C VAL A 245 9.59 5.62 -20.58
N LEU A 246 10.28 5.94 -19.49
CA LEU A 246 11.51 6.74 -19.56
C LEU A 246 12.59 6.07 -20.41
N ALA A 247 12.77 4.75 -20.26
CA ALA A 247 13.72 4.00 -21.06
C ALA A 247 13.39 4.09 -22.57
N SER A 248 12.12 3.97 -22.94
CA SER A 248 11.68 4.06 -24.35
C SER A 248 11.91 5.43 -24.97
N ILE A 249 11.88 6.51 -24.17
CA ILE A 249 12.14 7.88 -24.62
C ILE A 249 13.65 8.15 -24.71
N PHE A 250 14.39 7.79 -23.67
CA PHE A 250 15.82 8.09 -23.58
C PHE A 250 16.67 7.15 -24.45
N PHE A 251 16.24 5.90 -24.63
CA PHE A 251 16.97 4.84 -25.33
C PHE A 251 16.07 4.10 -26.34
N PRO A 252 15.55 4.78 -27.36
CA PRO A 252 14.50 4.24 -28.24
C PRO A 252 14.91 2.97 -29.02
N ASN A 253 16.21 2.68 -29.11
CA ASN A 253 16.76 1.52 -29.83
C ASN A 253 17.38 0.47 -28.89
N ASP A 254 17.31 0.67 -27.58
CA ASP A 254 17.89 -0.23 -26.58
C ASP A 254 16.80 -0.92 -25.75
N TYR A 255 16.40 -2.10 -26.21
CA TYR A 255 15.42 -2.93 -25.51
C TYR A 255 15.91 -3.47 -24.17
N ASN A 256 17.24 -3.58 -23.96
CA ASN A 256 17.81 -4.09 -22.72
C ASN A 256 17.55 -3.10 -21.55
N LEU A 257 17.76 -1.80 -21.80
CA LEU A 257 17.44 -0.77 -20.81
C LEU A 257 15.94 -0.70 -20.50
N MET A 258 15.07 -0.99 -21.50
CA MET A 258 13.63 -1.03 -21.29
C MET A 258 13.19 -2.21 -20.41
N ILE A 259 13.83 -3.38 -20.55
CA ILE A 259 13.49 -4.56 -19.75
C ILE A 259 14.28 -4.68 -18.43
N TYR A 260 15.28 -3.84 -18.21
CA TYR A 260 16.11 -3.88 -17.01
C TYR A 260 15.30 -3.74 -15.71
N PRO A 261 14.29 -2.84 -15.58
CA PRO A 261 13.42 -2.79 -14.40
C PRO A 261 12.68 -4.10 -14.14
N LEU A 262 12.25 -4.81 -15.20
CA LEU A 262 11.61 -6.13 -15.08
C LEU A 262 12.61 -7.20 -14.58
N ALA A 263 13.85 -7.15 -15.05
CA ALA A 263 14.91 -8.07 -14.62
C ALA A 263 15.26 -7.88 -13.12
N ILE A 264 15.33 -6.63 -12.66
CA ILE A 264 15.48 -6.31 -11.23
C ILE A 264 14.33 -6.93 -10.42
N GLY A 265 13.10 -6.72 -10.85
CA GLY A 265 11.91 -7.27 -10.20
C GLY A 265 11.93 -8.80 -10.14
N GLY A 266 12.24 -9.46 -11.26
CA GLY A 266 12.32 -10.92 -11.35
C GLY A 266 13.39 -11.53 -10.44
N ALA A 267 14.58 -10.92 -10.40
CA ALA A 267 15.67 -11.37 -9.53
C ALA A 267 15.29 -11.25 -8.03
N CYS A 268 14.66 -10.13 -7.66
CA CYS A 268 14.28 -9.88 -6.27
C CYS A 268 13.08 -10.73 -5.79
N ILE A 269 12.28 -11.29 -6.67
CA ILE A 269 11.29 -12.33 -6.31
C ILE A 269 11.99 -13.56 -5.76
N ILE A 270 13.05 -14.04 -6.43
CA ILE A 270 13.82 -15.20 -5.98
C ILE A 270 14.41 -14.95 -4.58
N THR A 271 15.01 -13.79 -4.38
CA THR A 271 15.60 -13.43 -3.09
C THR A 271 14.54 -13.26 -1.99
N SER A 272 13.34 -12.78 -2.33
CA SER A 272 12.21 -12.72 -1.41
C SER A 272 11.77 -14.13 -0.97
N ILE A 273 11.69 -15.10 -1.88
CA ILE A 273 11.41 -16.50 -1.55
C ILE A 273 12.48 -17.05 -0.61
N ILE A 274 13.77 -16.83 -0.90
CA ILE A 274 14.88 -17.24 -0.04
C ILE A 274 14.74 -16.62 1.35
N GLY A 275 14.45 -15.31 1.43
CA GLY A 275 14.29 -14.61 2.71
C GLY A 275 13.21 -15.20 3.61
N THR A 276 12.11 -15.74 3.03
CA THR A 276 11.04 -16.38 3.81
C THR A 276 11.53 -17.58 4.63
N TRP A 277 12.56 -18.29 4.18
CA TRP A 277 13.10 -19.48 4.88
C TRP A 277 13.88 -19.11 6.14
N PHE A 278 14.33 -17.85 6.25
CA PHE A 278 15.14 -17.37 7.37
C PHE A 278 14.31 -16.77 8.50
N VAL A 279 13.00 -16.63 8.36
CA VAL A 279 12.10 -16.15 9.41
C VAL A 279 11.89 -17.24 10.47
N LYS A 280 12.82 -17.30 11.42
CA LYS A 280 12.84 -18.27 12.52
C LYS A 280 13.34 -17.59 13.80
N LEU A 281 12.66 -17.89 14.92
CA LEU A 281 13.06 -17.38 16.23
C LEU A 281 14.47 -17.83 16.59
N GLY A 282 15.23 -16.90 17.14
CA GLY A 282 16.50 -17.20 17.81
C GLY A 282 16.29 -17.68 19.25
N LYS A 283 17.40 -17.96 19.95
CA LYS A 283 17.39 -18.39 21.37
C LYS A 283 16.71 -17.38 22.30
N ASN A 284 16.82 -16.09 22.00
CA ASN A 284 16.22 -14.98 22.75
C ASN A 284 14.71 -14.78 22.50
N LYS A 285 14.09 -15.58 21.62
CA LYS A 285 12.67 -15.51 21.23
C LYS A 285 12.20 -14.12 20.76
N ASN A 286 13.11 -13.30 20.20
CA ASN A 286 12.77 -12.00 19.63
C ASN A 286 12.07 -12.18 18.29
N ILE A 287 10.76 -11.85 18.25
CA ILE A 287 9.89 -12.00 17.07
C ILE A 287 10.30 -10.98 16.00
N MET A 288 10.46 -9.70 16.36
CA MET A 288 10.87 -8.65 15.43
C MET A 288 12.22 -8.96 14.78
N GLY A 289 13.19 -9.44 15.60
CA GLY A 289 14.48 -9.89 15.09
C GLY A 289 14.39 -11.08 14.13
N ALA A 290 13.41 -11.98 14.30
CA ALA A 290 13.17 -13.07 13.35
C ALA A 290 12.63 -12.56 12.01
N LEU A 291 11.70 -11.61 12.03
CA LEU A 291 11.14 -10.98 10.84
C LEU A 291 12.19 -10.15 10.10
N TYR A 292 12.92 -9.32 10.80
CA TYR A 292 14.03 -8.54 10.22
C TYR A 292 15.15 -9.41 9.65
N LYS A 293 15.42 -10.55 10.24
CA LYS A 293 16.39 -11.50 9.67
C LYS A 293 15.99 -11.94 8.27
N GLY A 294 14.71 -12.27 8.05
CA GLY A 294 14.19 -12.58 6.72
C GLY A 294 14.33 -11.40 5.75
N PHE A 295 13.97 -10.19 6.19
CA PHE A 295 14.09 -8.97 5.39
C PHE A 295 15.57 -8.65 5.04
N ILE A 296 16.48 -8.71 6.00
CA ILE A 296 17.91 -8.44 5.79
C ILE A 296 18.51 -9.47 4.83
N VAL A 297 18.16 -10.75 4.97
CA VAL A 297 18.61 -11.79 4.02
C VAL A 297 18.11 -11.48 2.61
N THR A 298 16.83 -11.10 2.46
CA THR A 298 16.28 -10.66 1.17
C THR A 298 17.07 -9.49 0.61
N ALA A 299 17.30 -8.44 1.39
CA ALA A 299 18.01 -7.24 0.94
C ALA A 299 19.46 -7.55 0.53
N ILE A 300 20.20 -8.31 1.34
CA ILE A 300 21.61 -8.68 1.04
C ILE A 300 21.67 -9.57 -0.21
N THR A 301 20.83 -10.59 -0.31
CA THR A 301 20.82 -11.47 -1.49
C THR A 301 20.37 -10.72 -2.74
N SER A 302 19.44 -9.75 -2.63
CA SER A 302 19.07 -8.86 -3.73
C SER A 302 20.23 -7.99 -4.18
N LEU A 303 21.00 -7.44 -3.25
CA LEU A 303 22.19 -6.64 -3.51
C LEU A 303 23.25 -7.46 -4.28
N ILE A 304 23.45 -8.72 -3.89
CA ILE A 304 24.40 -9.63 -4.53
C ILE A 304 23.94 -10.01 -5.93
N ILE A 305 22.65 -10.36 -6.11
CA ILE A 305 22.13 -10.83 -7.41
C ILE A 305 21.96 -9.68 -8.41
N LEU A 306 21.75 -8.45 -7.93
CA LEU A 306 21.62 -7.27 -8.79
C LEU A 306 22.90 -7.03 -9.62
N TYR A 307 24.09 -7.33 -9.08
CA TYR A 307 25.34 -7.15 -9.80
C TYR A 307 25.42 -7.99 -11.10
N PRO A 308 25.31 -9.33 -11.08
CA PRO A 308 25.30 -10.13 -12.30
C PRO A 308 24.08 -9.87 -13.20
N VAL A 309 22.93 -9.46 -12.65
CA VAL A 309 21.77 -9.06 -13.44
C VAL A 309 22.09 -7.79 -14.23
N THR A 310 22.68 -6.78 -13.60
CA THR A 310 23.12 -5.56 -14.29
C THR A 310 24.13 -5.86 -15.39
N GLU A 311 25.14 -6.68 -15.08
CA GLU A 311 26.15 -7.09 -16.08
C GLU A 311 25.53 -7.81 -17.27
N SER A 312 24.60 -8.75 -17.02
CA SER A 312 24.01 -9.56 -18.09
C SER A 312 23.01 -8.80 -18.96
N VAL A 313 22.32 -7.79 -18.39
CA VAL A 313 21.24 -7.07 -19.10
C VAL A 313 21.75 -5.80 -19.76
N VAL A 314 22.51 -4.99 -19.03
CA VAL A 314 22.94 -3.66 -19.51
C VAL A 314 24.46 -3.53 -19.65
N GLY A 315 25.25 -4.46 -19.08
CA GLY A 315 26.71 -4.40 -19.08
C GLY A 315 27.25 -3.30 -18.14
N LEU A 316 28.06 -3.69 -17.14
CA LEU A 316 28.54 -2.74 -16.12
C LEU A 316 29.43 -1.62 -16.70
N THR A 317 30.15 -1.92 -17.78
CA THR A 317 31.10 -0.99 -18.43
C THR A 317 30.54 -0.28 -19.64
N GLU A 318 29.36 -0.69 -20.13
CA GLU A 318 28.71 -0.05 -21.26
C GLU A 318 28.30 1.38 -20.95
N ASN A 319 28.55 2.30 -21.87
CA ASN A 319 28.30 3.73 -21.68
C ASN A 319 26.97 4.14 -22.32
N TYR A 320 26.22 4.92 -21.60
CA TYR A 320 24.91 5.46 -21.97
C TYR A 320 24.89 6.97 -21.82
N THR A 321 24.03 7.62 -22.60
CA THR A 321 23.82 9.08 -22.50
C THR A 321 22.31 9.36 -22.43
N SER A 322 21.89 10.09 -21.42
CA SER A 322 20.50 10.54 -21.27
C SER A 322 20.44 11.92 -20.61
N GLY A 323 19.62 12.82 -21.18
CA GLY A 323 19.42 14.15 -20.63
C GLY A 323 20.71 14.97 -20.49
N GLY A 324 21.71 14.76 -21.38
CA GLY A 324 23.01 15.42 -21.33
C GLY A 324 24.00 14.85 -20.30
N LYS A 325 23.64 13.78 -19.59
CA LYS A 325 24.54 13.05 -18.68
C LYS A 325 25.06 11.76 -19.31
N ASN A 326 26.35 11.51 -19.14
CA ASN A 326 27.00 10.25 -19.49
C ASN A 326 27.14 9.39 -18.24
N PHE A 327 26.76 8.13 -18.32
CA PHE A 327 26.87 7.16 -17.24
C PHE A 327 27.08 5.75 -17.80
N ASN A 328 27.39 4.79 -16.95
CA ASN A 328 27.55 3.40 -17.35
C ASN A 328 26.66 2.47 -16.53
N GLY A 329 26.64 1.18 -16.86
CA GLY A 329 25.84 0.19 -16.14
C GLY A 329 26.20 0.07 -14.65
N LEU A 330 27.46 0.34 -14.27
CA LEU A 330 27.86 0.37 -12.85
C LEU A 330 27.15 1.49 -12.10
N ASN A 331 26.94 2.66 -12.72
CA ASN A 331 26.16 3.74 -12.14
C ASN A 331 24.72 3.31 -11.88
N LEU A 332 24.11 2.54 -12.80
CA LEU A 332 22.75 1.99 -12.62
C LEU A 332 22.71 0.96 -11.48
N TYR A 333 23.71 0.09 -11.38
CA TYR A 333 23.83 -0.81 -10.24
C TYR A 333 23.90 -0.04 -8.90
N ILE A 334 24.72 1.02 -8.83
CA ILE A 334 24.83 1.86 -7.63
C ILE A 334 23.48 2.56 -7.33
N CYS A 335 22.76 3.01 -8.35
CA CYS A 335 21.39 3.55 -8.15
C CYS A 335 20.47 2.49 -7.52
N GLY A 336 20.54 1.23 -7.94
CA GLY A 336 19.80 0.13 -7.32
C GLY A 336 20.18 -0.10 -5.86
N VAL A 337 21.49 -0.07 -5.55
CA VAL A 337 22.01 -0.14 -4.15
C VAL A 337 21.45 0.99 -3.30
N VAL A 338 21.40 2.20 -3.82
CA VAL A 338 20.80 3.37 -3.14
C VAL A 338 19.32 3.15 -2.87
N GLY A 339 18.56 2.56 -3.81
CA GLY A 339 17.16 2.20 -3.61
C GLY A 339 16.96 1.23 -2.43
N PHE A 340 17.80 0.20 -2.32
CA PHE A 340 17.78 -0.71 -1.16
C PHE A 340 18.15 0.00 0.15
N ALA A 341 19.14 0.90 0.11
CA ALA A 341 19.53 1.69 1.27
C ALA A 341 18.39 2.62 1.76
N ILE A 342 17.72 3.33 0.82
CA ILE A 342 16.54 4.15 1.14
C ILE A 342 15.46 3.29 1.79
N THR A 343 15.19 2.10 1.27
CA THR A 343 14.22 1.16 1.87
C THR A 343 14.57 0.86 3.32
N GLY A 344 15.80 0.48 3.60
CA GLY A 344 16.26 0.19 4.97
C GLY A 344 16.16 1.39 5.91
N LEU A 345 16.53 2.58 5.42
CA LEU A 345 16.48 3.82 6.21
C LEU A 345 15.04 4.27 6.50
N LEU A 346 14.11 4.15 5.53
CA LEU A 346 12.70 4.47 5.75
C LEU A 346 12.04 3.51 6.75
N ILE A 347 12.35 2.21 6.66
CA ILE A 347 11.91 1.20 7.62
C ILE A 347 12.41 1.56 9.03
N TRP A 348 13.71 1.84 9.17
CA TRP A 348 14.32 2.17 10.45
C TRP A 348 13.76 3.46 11.07
N ILE A 349 13.60 4.53 10.29
CA ILE A 349 13.11 5.81 10.83
C ILE A 349 11.61 5.73 11.18
N THR A 350 10.83 4.96 10.43
CA THR A 350 9.43 4.73 10.77
C THR A 350 9.30 3.96 12.08
N GLU A 351 10.13 2.92 12.30
CA GLU A 351 10.19 2.21 13.57
C GLU A 351 10.56 3.13 14.74
N TYR A 352 11.51 4.05 14.53
CA TYR A 352 11.87 5.03 15.55
C TYR A 352 10.67 5.89 16.00
N TYR A 353 9.82 6.33 15.06
CA TYR A 353 8.67 7.16 15.39
C TYR A 353 7.47 6.36 15.93
N THR A 354 7.40 5.07 15.65
CA THR A 354 6.22 4.24 16.00
C THR A 354 6.52 3.14 17.02
N GLY A 355 7.78 2.83 17.32
CA GLY A 355 8.14 1.75 18.24
C GLY A 355 8.06 2.16 19.73
N THR A 356 7.53 1.28 20.56
CA THR A 356 7.33 1.49 22.02
C THR A 356 8.64 1.75 22.79
N ASN A 357 9.77 1.34 22.24
CA ASN A 357 11.08 1.50 22.87
C ASN A 357 11.68 2.89 22.72
N TYR A 358 11.13 3.71 21.83
CA TYR A 358 11.71 4.99 21.43
C TYR A 358 11.03 6.20 22.05
N ARG A 359 11.70 7.35 22.01
CA ARG A 359 11.25 8.63 22.57
C ARG A 359 9.85 9.04 22.08
N PRO A 360 9.55 9.03 20.77
CA PRO A 360 8.29 9.59 20.28
C PRO A 360 7.07 8.93 20.94
N VAL A 361 6.99 7.62 20.93
CA VAL A 361 5.88 6.86 21.55
C VAL A 361 5.82 7.10 23.07
N LYS A 362 6.97 7.08 23.76
CA LYS A 362 7.03 7.32 25.20
C LYS A 362 6.55 8.72 25.59
N THR A 363 6.83 9.75 24.78
CA THR A 363 6.37 11.11 25.06
C THR A 363 4.87 11.25 24.86
N VAL A 364 4.27 10.57 23.86
CA VAL A 364 2.82 10.51 23.68
C VAL A 364 2.16 9.77 24.85
N ALA A 365 2.74 8.65 25.30
CA ALA A 365 2.25 7.93 26.46
C ALA A 365 2.35 8.76 27.75
N GLN A 366 3.44 9.49 27.94
CA GLN A 366 3.62 10.38 29.10
C GLN A 366 2.59 11.52 29.10
N SER A 367 2.31 12.15 27.97
CA SER A 367 1.33 13.23 27.84
C SER A 367 -0.09 12.76 28.17
N SER A 368 -0.37 11.46 28.05
CA SER A 368 -1.65 10.85 28.47
C SER A 368 -1.92 10.97 29.97
N THR A 369 -0.89 11.11 30.80
CA THR A 369 -1.03 11.28 32.26
C THR A 369 -1.64 12.63 32.66
N THR A 370 -1.59 13.62 31.77
CA THR A 370 -2.12 14.96 31.99
C THR A 370 -3.49 15.18 31.35
N GLY A 371 -3.97 14.26 30.52
CA GLY A 371 -5.33 14.23 29.99
C GLY A 371 -5.44 14.02 28.49
N HIS A 372 -6.67 13.97 28.01
CA HIS A 372 -7.01 13.69 26.61
C HIS A 372 -6.44 14.75 25.64
N GLY A 373 -6.61 16.05 25.97
CA GLY A 373 -6.13 17.15 25.12
C GLY A 373 -4.63 17.13 24.91
N THR A 374 -3.86 16.90 25.99
CA THR A 374 -2.39 16.84 25.94
C THR A 374 -1.88 15.64 25.16
N ASN A 375 -2.56 14.49 25.24
CA ASN A 375 -2.26 13.34 24.40
C ASN A 375 -2.45 13.68 22.92
N VAL A 376 -3.58 14.29 22.54
CA VAL A 376 -3.86 14.67 21.15
C VAL A 376 -2.82 15.67 20.63
N ILE A 377 -2.49 16.71 21.42
CA ILE A 377 -1.48 17.70 21.07
C ILE A 377 -0.11 17.04 20.82
N GLN A 378 0.33 16.17 21.73
CA GLN A 378 1.63 15.52 21.61
C GLN A 378 1.71 14.58 20.40
N GLY A 379 0.64 13.84 20.12
CA GLY A 379 0.59 12.98 18.93
C GLY A 379 0.62 13.77 17.62
N LEU A 380 -0.09 14.91 17.56
CA LEU A 380 -0.01 15.83 16.41
C LEU A 380 1.41 16.39 16.25
N ALA A 381 2.09 16.76 17.33
CA ALA A 381 3.46 17.23 17.30
C ALA A 381 4.42 16.16 16.74
N ILE A 382 4.32 14.92 17.21
CA ILE A 382 5.10 13.79 16.69
C ILE A 382 4.75 13.51 15.23
N SER A 383 3.48 13.59 14.85
CA SER A 383 3.01 13.44 13.48
C SER A 383 3.73 14.40 12.52
N MET A 384 3.87 15.67 12.89
CA MET A 384 4.60 16.67 12.10
C MET A 384 6.11 16.42 12.12
N GLU A 385 6.70 16.15 13.28
CA GLU A 385 8.14 15.88 13.45
C GLU A 385 8.59 14.69 12.58
N ALA A 386 7.77 13.64 12.47
CA ALA A 386 8.08 12.42 11.75
C ALA A 386 8.28 12.59 10.24
N THR A 387 7.91 13.73 9.67
CA THR A 387 8.08 14.00 8.23
C THR A 387 9.50 14.39 7.86
N ALA A 388 10.27 14.96 8.77
CA ALA A 388 11.53 15.61 8.47
C ALA A 388 12.61 14.64 7.97
N ILE A 389 12.91 13.58 8.72
CA ILE A 389 13.99 12.65 8.36
C ILE A 389 13.67 11.84 7.12
N PRO A 390 12.46 11.28 6.93
CA PRO A 390 12.09 10.62 5.67
C PRO A 390 12.25 11.54 4.45
N ALA A 391 11.84 12.81 4.56
CA ALA A 391 12.02 13.77 3.48
C ALA A 391 13.52 13.98 3.14
N LEU A 392 14.39 14.11 4.14
CA LEU A 392 15.84 14.26 3.93
C LEU A 392 16.46 13.00 3.29
N ILE A 393 16.02 11.80 3.70
CA ILE A 393 16.47 10.54 3.09
C ILE A 393 16.09 10.50 1.60
N ILE A 394 14.85 10.87 1.27
CA ILE A 394 14.36 10.91 -0.10
C ILE A 394 15.12 11.96 -0.92
N VAL A 395 15.31 13.16 -0.39
CA VAL A 395 16.07 14.22 -1.08
C VAL A 395 17.50 13.80 -1.36
N ALA A 396 18.19 13.21 -0.37
CA ALA A 396 19.54 12.70 -0.57
C ALA A 396 19.60 11.60 -1.65
N GLY A 397 18.62 10.70 -1.65
CA GLY A 397 18.48 9.65 -2.66
C GLY A 397 18.28 10.22 -4.07
N ILE A 398 17.36 11.16 -4.23
CA ILE A 398 17.08 11.83 -5.51
C ILE A 398 18.33 12.53 -6.04
N LEU A 399 18.98 13.36 -5.22
CA LEU A 399 20.14 14.11 -5.65
C LEU A 399 21.31 13.21 -6.05
N TYR A 400 21.59 12.18 -5.24
CA TYR A 400 22.69 11.28 -5.50
C TYR A 400 22.46 10.39 -6.74
N THR A 401 21.27 9.83 -6.91
CA THR A 401 20.96 8.98 -8.08
C THR A 401 20.82 9.81 -9.38
N ASN A 402 20.32 11.05 -9.27
CA ASN A 402 20.32 11.99 -10.38
C ASN A 402 21.75 12.39 -10.80
N GLU A 403 22.68 12.53 -9.86
CA GLU A 403 24.08 12.82 -10.19
C GLU A 403 24.73 11.64 -10.92
N LEU A 404 24.40 10.40 -10.54
CA LEU A 404 24.95 9.18 -11.14
C LEU A 404 24.43 8.92 -12.55
N ALA A 405 23.12 9.01 -12.79
CA ALA A 405 22.50 8.58 -14.05
C ALA A 405 21.23 9.37 -14.43
N GLY A 406 21.11 10.62 -13.98
CA GLY A 406 19.98 11.49 -14.30
C GLY A 406 18.63 10.94 -13.83
N LEU A 407 17.56 11.33 -14.53
CA LEU A 407 16.21 10.87 -14.20
C LEU A 407 16.07 9.34 -14.28
N PHE A 408 16.78 8.69 -15.19
CA PHE A 408 16.77 7.22 -15.30
C PHE A 408 17.40 6.56 -14.07
N GLY A 409 18.45 7.16 -13.47
CA GLY A 409 19.04 6.70 -12.23
C GLY A 409 18.06 6.73 -11.05
N ILE A 410 17.24 7.80 -10.95
CA ILE A 410 16.16 7.87 -9.96
C ILE A 410 15.16 6.73 -10.19
N ALA A 411 14.74 6.51 -11.43
CA ALA A 411 13.76 5.47 -11.78
C ALA A 411 14.27 4.05 -11.42
N ILE A 412 15.54 3.76 -11.67
CA ILE A 412 16.17 2.49 -11.29
C ILE A 412 16.26 2.32 -9.77
N ALA A 413 16.61 3.37 -9.02
CA ALA A 413 16.64 3.32 -7.57
C ALA A 413 15.25 3.00 -6.98
N VAL A 414 14.19 3.63 -7.48
CA VAL A 414 12.82 3.37 -7.04
C VAL A 414 12.34 1.97 -7.45
N THR A 415 12.72 1.51 -8.64
CA THR A 415 12.46 0.13 -9.09
C THR A 415 13.12 -0.89 -8.16
N ALA A 416 14.37 -0.71 -7.81
CA ALA A 416 15.08 -1.58 -6.87
C ALA A 416 14.44 -1.55 -5.47
N MET A 417 14.08 -0.37 -4.98
CA MET A 417 13.33 -0.22 -3.74
C MET A 417 12.05 -1.08 -3.76
N LEU A 418 11.24 -0.99 -4.81
CA LEU A 418 9.99 -1.73 -4.95
C LEU A 418 10.19 -3.23 -5.25
N ALA A 419 11.34 -3.63 -5.75
CA ALA A 419 11.64 -5.03 -5.98
C ALA A 419 11.64 -5.88 -4.68
N LEU A 420 11.77 -5.24 -3.49
CA LEU A 420 11.63 -5.88 -2.18
C LEU A 420 10.18 -6.05 -1.71
N THR A 421 9.20 -5.61 -2.49
CA THR A 421 7.75 -5.61 -2.14
C THR A 421 7.27 -6.98 -1.67
N GLY A 422 7.75 -8.08 -2.27
CA GLY A 422 7.36 -9.44 -1.85
C GLY A 422 7.60 -9.71 -0.37
N MET A 423 8.75 -9.28 0.16
CA MET A 423 9.06 -9.43 1.58
C MET A 423 8.42 -8.36 2.46
N VAL A 424 8.32 -7.13 1.97
CA VAL A 424 7.70 -6.02 2.74
C VAL A 424 6.22 -6.27 2.96
N VAL A 425 5.47 -6.70 1.92
CA VAL A 425 4.05 -7.08 2.08
C VAL A 425 3.90 -8.30 2.98
N ALA A 426 4.85 -9.24 2.96
CA ALA A 426 4.84 -10.38 3.88
C ALA A 426 4.89 -9.93 5.35
N LEU A 427 5.66 -8.89 5.66
CA LEU A 427 5.73 -8.30 7.00
C LEU A 427 4.45 -7.55 7.36
N ASP A 428 3.82 -6.86 6.42
CA ASP A 428 2.57 -6.12 6.65
C ASP A 428 1.40 -7.07 6.92
N ALA A 429 1.14 -7.98 5.99
CA ALA A 429 0.02 -8.93 6.05
C ALA A 429 0.18 -10.01 7.15
N TYR A 430 1.33 -10.07 7.83
CA TYR A 430 1.51 -10.81 9.08
C TYR A 430 0.68 -10.20 10.21
N GLY A 431 0.62 -8.86 10.30
CA GLY A 431 -0.04 -8.13 11.39
C GLY A 431 -1.51 -8.49 11.59
N PRO A 432 -2.39 -8.33 10.58
CA PRO A 432 -3.81 -8.65 10.73
C PRO A 432 -4.09 -10.12 11.09
N VAL A 433 -3.20 -11.02 10.72
CA VAL A 433 -3.35 -12.45 11.10
C VAL A 433 -3.07 -12.67 12.58
N THR A 434 -2.08 -11.96 13.14
CA THR A 434 -1.74 -12.06 14.57
C THR A 434 -2.76 -11.37 15.45
N ASP A 435 -3.26 -10.22 15.04
CA ASP A 435 -4.33 -9.47 15.68
C ASP A 435 -5.59 -10.32 15.80
N ASN A 436 -6.11 -10.77 14.68
CA ASN A 436 -7.28 -11.67 14.63
C ASN A 436 -7.07 -13.00 15.37
N ALA A 437 -5.85 -13.54 15.41
CA ALA A 437 -5.55 -14.72 16.21
C ALA A 437 -5.70 -14.43 17.74
N GLY A 438 -5.35 -13.23 18.17
CA GLY A 438 -5.60 -12.71 19.51
C GLY A 438 -7.09 -12.62 19.81
N GLY A 439 -7.85 -11.97 18.94
CA GLY A 439 -9.31 -11.86 19.06
C GLY A 439 -10.00 -13.23 19.11
N ILE A 440 -9.63 -14.17 18.24
CA ILE A 440 -10.16 -15.54 18.27
C ILE A 440 -9.79 -16.25 19.60
N ALA A 441 -8.58 -16.06 20.11
CA ALA A 441 -8.15 -16.64 21.38
C ALA A 441 -8.99 -16.11 22.56
N GLU A 442 -9.28 -14.80 22.58
CA GLU A 442 -10.12 -14.15 23.59
C GLU A 442 -11.57 -14.63 23.49
N MET A 443 -12.20 -14.51 22.32
CA MET A 443 -13.59 -14.92 22.09
C MET A 443 -13.82 -16.42 22.37
N SER A 444 -12.80 -17.25 22.12
CA SER A 444 -12.85 -18.70 22.40
C SER A 444 -12.52 -19.06 23.85
N LYS A 445 -12.16 -18.08 24.67
CA LYS A 445 -11.75 -18.27 26.08
C LYS A 445 -10.61 -19.28 26.21
N LEU A 446 -9.57 -19.13 25.37
CA LEU A 446 -8.39 -19.98 25.46
C LEU A 446 -7.59 -19.68 26.75
N PRO A 447 -6.74 -20.63 27.22
CA PRO A 447 -5.93 -20.41 28.40
C PRO A 447 -5.05 -19.15 28.32
N LYS A 448 -4.83 -18.47 29.42
CA LYS A 448 -4.07 -17.20 29.50
C LYS A 448 -2.65 -17.27 28.89
N ASN A 449 -2.01 -18.43 28.95
CA ASN A 449 -0.69 -18.61 28.31
C ASN A 449 -0.76 -18.55 26.79
N VAL A 450 -1.88 -18.95 26.17
CA VAL A 450 -2.09 -18.83 24.72
C VAL A 450 -2.32 -17.37 24.37
N ARG A 451 -3.17 -16.66 25.12
CA ARG A 451 -3.38 -15.23 24.94
C ARG A 451 -2.05 -14.45 25.04
N LYS A 452 -1.22 -14.76 26.06
CA LYS A 452 0.11 -14.16 26.17
C LYS A 452 0.99 -14.40 24.92
N THR A 453 0.84 -15.55 24.28
CA THR A 453 1.58 -15.86 23.04
C THR A 453 1.04 -15.07 21.85
N THR A 454 -0.29 -14.99 21.69
CA THR A 454 -0.92 -14.20 20.62
C THR A 454 -0.67 -12.71 20.79
N ASP A 455 -0.73 -12.17 22.01
CA ASP A 455 -0.44 -10.77 22.32
C ASP A 455 1.01 -10.40 21.96
N ALA A 456 1.96 -11.31 22.25
CA ALA A 456 3.36 -11.10 21.86
C ALA A 456 3.56 -11.08 20.33
N LEU A 457 2.80 -11.86 19.57
CA LEU A 457 2.81 -11.85 18.12
C LEU A 457 2.15 -10.57 17.57
N ASP A 458 1.03 -10.17 18.14
CA ASP A 458 0.27 -8.99 17.75
C ASP A 458 1.04 -7.68 18.03
N ALA A 459 1.69 -7.55 19.16
CA ALA A 459 2.52 -6.38 19.48
C ALA A 459 3.60 -6.12 18.42
N VAL A 460 4.18 -7.19 17.83
CA VAL A 460 5.12 -7.08 16.72
C VAL A 460 4.38 -6.80 15.42
N GLY A 461 3.20 -7.39 15.21
CA GLY A 461 2.34 -7.16 14.05
C GLY A 461 1.97 -5.68 13.86
N ASN A 462 1.66 -4.97 14.95
CA ASN A 462 1.36 -3.54 14.90
C ASN A 462 2.60 -2.69 14.51
N THR A 463 3.79 -3.09 14.99
CA THR A 463 5.02 -2.42 14.59
C THR A 463 5.32 -2.66 13.10
N THR A 464 5.16 -3.89 12.60
CA THR A 464 5.39 -4.18 11.18
C THR A 464 4.40 -3.47 10.28
N LYS A 465 3.10 -3.40 10.65
CA LYS A 465 2.08 -2.60 9.93
C LYS A 465 2.51 -1.13 9.79
N ALA A 466 3.02 -0.51 10.85
CA ALA A 466 3.47 0.89 10.82
C ALA A 466 4.70 1.08 9.91
N VAL A 467 5.69 0.21 10.06
CA VAL A 467 6.96 0.26 9.32
C VAL A 467 6.76 0.06 7.82
N THR A 468 5.90 -0.88 7.43
CA THR A 468 5.61 -1.15 6.02
C THR A 468 4.82 -0.03 5.35
N LYS A 469 3.98 0.69 6.09
CA LYS A 469 3.30 1.90 5.59
C LYS A 469 4.29 3.02 5.30
N GLY A 470 5.31 3.22 6.14
CA GLY A 470 6.40 4.17 5.87
C GLY A 470 7.14 3.87 4.56
N TYR A 471 7.45 2.60 4.31
CA TYR A 471 8.01 2.14 3.04
C TYR A 471 7.04 2.39 1.87
N ALA A 472 5.77 2.03 2.00
CA ALA A 472 4.76 2.20 0.95
C ALA A 472 4.60 3.66 0.56
N ILE A 473 4.61 4.59 1.53
CA ILE A 473 4.50 6.03 1.27
C ILE A 473 5.74 6.56 0.57
N GLY A 474 6.93 6.23 1.06
CA GLY A 474 8.19 6.66 0.44
C GLY A 474 8.34 6.16 -1.00
N SER A 475 8.01 4.88 -1.24
CA SER A 475 8.03 4.30 -2.59
C SER A 475 6.96 4.88 -3.51
N ALA A 476 5.76 5.18 -3.00
CA ALA A 476 4.70 5.82 -3.78
C ALA A 476 5.07 7.25 -4.19
N GLY A 477 5.64 8.05 -3.27
CA GLY A 477 6.10 9.39 -3.57
C GLY A 477 7.21 9.42 -4.62
N LEU A 478 8.22 8.56 -4.47
CA LEU A 478 9.30 8.43 -5.44
C LEU A 478 8.81 7.84 -6.78
N GLY A 479 7.91 6.84 -6.77
CA GLY A 479 7.30 6.30 -7.98
C GLY A 479 6.48 7.33 -8.74
N ALA A 480 5.75 8.19 -8.03
CA ALA A 480 5.03 9.30 -8.65
C ALA A 480 5.96 10.37 -9.23
N LEU A 481 7.14 10.57 -8.64
CA LEU A 481 8.17 11.44 -9.23
C LEU A 481 8.70 10.87 -10.55
N VAL A 482 8.82 9.55 -10.67
CA VAL A 482 9.17 8.88 -11.94
C VAL A 482 8.06 9.06 -12.97
N LEU A 483 6.78 8.96 -12.57
CA LEU A 483 5.63 9.25 -13.43
C LEU A 483 5.62 10.72 -13.89
N PHE A 484 5.92 11.66 -13.00
CA PHE A 484 6.05 13.08 -13.34
C PHE A 484 7.20 13.31 -14.34
N ALA A 485 8.34 12.64 -14.15
CA ALA A 485 9.43 12.69 -15.11
C ALA A 485 8.99 12.13 -16.49
N ALA A 486 8.25 11.02 -16.51
CA ALA A 486 7.67 10.48 -17.73
C ALA A 486 6.71 11.49 -18.40
N TYR A 487 5.86 12.18 -17.63
CA TYR A 487 4.97 13.23 -18.13
C TYR A 487 5.75 14.38 -18.79
N THR A 488 6.80 14.87 -18.16
CA THR A 488 7.60 15.98 -18.71
C THR A 488 8.38 15.57 -19.97
N GLU A 489 8.91 14.37 -20.01
CA GLU A 489 9.63 13.84 -21.16
C GLU A 489 8.68 13.50 -22.34
N ASP A 490 7.48 13.00 -22.05
CA ASP A 490 6.44 12.79 -23.06
C ASP A 490 5.99 14.09 -23.72
N ILE A 491 5.84 15.20 -22.96
CA ILE A 491 5.55 16.51 -23.56
C ILE A 491 6.66 16.90 -24.53
N LYS A 492 7.93 16.78 -24.15
CA LYS A 492 9.07 17.06 -25.04
C LYS A 492 9.06 16.16 -26.27
N TYR A 493 8.79 14.88 -26.11
CA TYR A 493 8.67 13.94 -27.20
C TYR A 493 7.59 14.38 -28.20
N PHE A 494 6.36 14.61 -27.75
CA PHE A 494 5.26 15.00 -28.62
C PHE A 494 5.46 16.38 -29.27
N SER A 495 6.20 17.28 -28.64
CA SER A 495 6.54 18.58 -29.25
C SER A 495 7.44 18.48 -30.47
N THR A 496 8.16 17.35 -30.63
CA THR A 496 9.03 17.06 -31.78
C THR A 496 8.38 16.19 -32.86
N VAL A 497 7.25 15.57 -32.56
CA VAL A 497 6.53 14.67 -33.48
C VAL A 497 5.72 15.49 -34.47
N LYS A 498 6.04 15.38 -35.75
CA LYS A 498 5.28 16.05 -36.83
C LYS A 498 3.84 15.54 -36.89
N GLY A 499 2.90 16.47 -36.90
CA GLY A 499 1.47 16.14 -36.96
C GLY A 499 0.82 15.88 -35.63
N SER A 500 1.59 15.87 -34.53
CA SER A 500 1.01 15.88 -33.19
C SER A 500 0.30 17.21 -32.90
N ALA A 501 -0.80 17.18 -32.18
CA ALA A 501 -1.47 18.41 -31.70
C ALA A 501 -0.57 19.25 -30.77
N LEU A 502 0.53 18.68 -30.29
CA LEU A 502 1.53 19.32 -29.43
C LEU A 502 2.80 19.72 -30.20
N GLU A 503 2.84 19.61 -31.56
CA GLU A 503 4.00 19.99 -32.35
C GLU A 503 4.41 21.45 -32.09
N GLY A 504 5.66 21.68 -31.68
CA GLY A 504 6.20 23.01 -31.41
C GLY A 504 5.77 23.62 -30.07
N VAL A 505 4.95 22.94 -29.25
CA VAL A 505 4.53 23.41 -27.92
C VAL A 505 5.73 23.38 -26.97
N ASN A 506 6.04 24.50 -26.34
CA ASN A 506 7.15 24.61 -25.39
C ASN A 506 6.61 24.81 -23.96
N VAL A 507 6.62 23.74 -23.17
CA VAL A 507 6.16 23.75 -21.78
C VAL A 507 7.33 24.01 -20.84
N THR A 508 7.22 25.05 -20.02
CA THR A 508 8.19 25.39 -18.98
C THR A 508 7.53 25.42 -17.61
N PHE A 509 8.27 25.00 -16.59
CA PHE A 509 7.80 25.01 -15.19
C PHE A 509 8.44 26.16 -14.40
N ASP A 510 8.36 27.38 -14.95
CA ASP A 510 8.88 28.57 -14.32
C ASP A 510 7.98 29.02 -13.17
N LEU A 511 8.55 29.19 -11.99
CA LEU A 511 7.82 29.62 -10.78
C LEU A 511 7.33 31.08 -10.86
N SER A 512 7.81 31.88 -11.81
CA SER A 512 7.25 33.22 -12.08
C SER A 512 5.96 33.18 -12.90
N ASN A 513 5.64 32.03 -13.52
CA ASN A 513 4.43 31.83 -14.30
C ASN A 513 3.22 31.58 -13.37
N PRO A 514 2.17 32.45 -13.40
CA PRO A 514 1.02 32.31 -12.50
C PRO A 514 0.23 31.01 -12.71
N PHE A 515 0.24 30.44 -13.90
CA PHE A 515 -0.42 29.17 -14.17
C PHE A 515 0.30 27.99 -13.49
N VAL A 516 1.64 28.04 -13.43
CA VAL A 516 2.45 27.06 -12.67
C VAL A 516 2.16 27.20 -11.18
N VAL A 517 2.14 28.41 -10.64
CA VAL A 517 1.82 28.64 -9.23
C VAL A 517 0.39 28.19 -8.89
N ALA A 518 -0.59 28.46 -9.75
CA ALA A 518 -1.96 28.00 -9.58
C ALA A 518 -2.04 26.46 -9.56
N GLY A 519 -1.34 25.79 -10.48
CA GLY A 519 -1.23 24.33 -10.50
C GLY A 519 -0.64 23.77 -9.22
N LEU A 520 0.49 24.33 -8.74
CA LEU A 520 1.12 23.91 -7.49
C LEU A 520 0.18 24.05 -6.28
N LEU A 521 -0.54 25.17 -6.16
CA LEU A 521 -1.47 25.41 -5.06
C LEU A 521 -2.65 24.43 -5.09
N ILE A 522 -3.24 24.19 -6.27
CA ILE A 522 -4.32 23.21 -6.43
C ILE A 522 -3.80 21.81 -6.09
N GLY A 523 -2.63 21.43 -6.62
CA GLY A 523 -2.00 20.15 -6.31
C GLY A 523 -1.70 19.97 -4.83
N GLY A 524 -1.19 21.02 -4.17
CA GLY A 524 -0.93 21.00 -2.73
C GLY A 524 -2.20 20.88 -1.87
N MET A 525 -3.32 21.43 -2.32
CA MET A 525 -4.62 21.34 -1.65
C MET A 525 -5.21 19.92 -1.69
N LEU A 526 -5.06 19.19 -2.80
CA LEU A 526 -5.76 17.93 -3.04
C LEU A 526 -5.51 16.86 -1.98
N PRO A 527 -4.28 16.58 -1.49
CA PRO A 527 -4.05 15.59 -0.44
C PRO A 527 -4.74 15.92 0.89
N TYR A 528 -4.79 17.20 1.26
CA TYR A 528 -5.52 17.62 2.46
C TYR A 528 -7.02 17.44 2.31
N LEU A 529 -7.59 17.83 1.17
CA LEU A 529 -9.01 17.66 0.90
C LEU A 529 -9.39 16.17 0.88
N PHE A 530 -8.60 15.34 0.21
CA PHE A 530 -8.79 13.90 0.15
C PHE A 530 -8.68 13.24 1.54
N GLY A 531 -7.65 13.60 2.31
CA GLY A 531 -7.48 13.12 3.68
C GLY A 531 -8.63 13.51 4.59
N SER A 532 -9.12 14.76 4.49
CA SER A 532 -10.30 15.25 5.21
C SER A 532 -11.55 14.43 4.88
N MET A 533 -11.80 14.16 3.59
CA MET A 533 -12.92 13.32 3.16
C MET A 533 -12.83 11.91 3.75
N GLY A 534 -11.63 11.30 3.74
CA GLY A 534 -11.38 9.98 4.34
C GLY A 534 -11.67 9.96 5.84
N MET A 535 -11.16 10.96 6.59
CA MET A 535 -11.41 11.10 8.03
C MET A 535 -12.91 11.24 8.34
N GLN A 536 -13.61 12.10 7.62
CA GLN A 536 -15.05 12.31 7.80
C GLN A 536 -15.85 11.05 7.44
N ALA A 537 -15.43 10.31 6.42
CA ALA A 537 -16.06 9.06 6.02
C ALA A 537 -15.99 8.01 7.13
N VAL A 538 -14.82 7.86 7.79
CA VAL A 538 -14.66 6.98 8.97
C VAL A 538 -15.58 7.43 10.10
N GLY A 539 -15.62 8.73 10.41
CA GLY A 539 -16.49 9.27 11.45
C GLY A 539 -17.98 8.95 11.21
N ARG A 540 -18.46 9.11 9.96
CA ARG A 540 -19.85 8.77 9.59
C ARG A 540 -20.12 7.27 9.63
N ALA A 541 -19.18 6.46 9.12
CA ALA A 541 -19.29 5.00 9.16
C ALA A 541 -19.30 4.47 10.60
N GLY A 542 -18.36 4.93 11.46
CA GLY A 542 -18.30 4.61 12.87
C GLY A 542 -19.56 5.03 13.64
N GLY A 543 -20.08 6.23 13.35
CA GLY A 543 -21.36 6.68 13.91
C GLY A 543 -22.53 5.75 13.59
N SER A 544 -22.59 5.19 12.37
CA SER A 544 -23.61 4.21 11.99
C SER A 544 -23.45 2.87 12.75
N VAL A 545 -22.22 2.44 13.00
CA VAL A 545 -21.91 1.27 13.83
C VAL A 545 -22.37 1.48 15.28
N VAL A 546 -22.02 2.63 15.88
CA VAL A 546 -22.46 3.01 17.24
C VAL A 546 -23.98 2.90 17.38
N ILE A 547 -24.74 3.48 16.44
CA ILE A 547 -26.20 3.44 16.44
C ILE A 547 -26.71 1.99 16.38
N GLU A 548 -26.14 1.15 15.51
CA GLU A 548 -26.57 -0.25 15.38
C GLU A 548 -26.20 -1.09 16.60
N VAL A 549 -25.02 -0.90 17.19
CA VAL A 549 -24.60 -1.61 18.42
C VAL A 549 -25.56 -1.26 19.58
N ARG A 550 -25.83 0.03 19.79
CA ARG A 550 -26.78 0.48 20.81
C ARG A 550 -28.19 -0.09 20.57
N ARG A 551 -28.62 -0.14 19.29
CA ARG A 551 -29.91 -0.75 18.92
C ARG A 551 -29.95 -2.23 19.30
N GLN A 552 -28.89 -2.98 19.03
CA GLN A 552 -28.84 -4.41 19.36
C GLN A 552 -28.83 -4.64 20.88
N PHE A 553 -28.04 -3.88 21.65
CA PHE A 553 -28.05 -3.96 23.11
C PHE A 553 -29.43 -3.71 23.70
N LYS A 554 -30.21 -2.77 23.14
CA LYS A 554 -31.56 -2.46 23.58
C LYS A 554 -32.60 -3.48 23.12
N LYS A 555 -32.49 -3.98 21.86
CA LYS A 555 -33.55 -4.80 21.23
C LYS A 555 -33.35 -6.31 21.37
N ILE A 556 -32.15 -6.77 21.66
CA ILE A 556 -31.85 -8.19 21.86
C ILE A 556 -31.54 -8.46 23.34
N PRO A 557 -32.56 -8.76 24.16
CA PRO A 557 -32.37 -8.99 25.59
C PRO A 557 -31.45 -10.19 25.82
N GLY A 558 -30.44 -10.05 26.68
CA GLY A 558 -29.53 -11.12 27.07
C GLY A 558 -28.18 -11.10 26.38
N ILE A 559 -27.89 -10.19 25.42
CA ILE A 559 -26.55 -10.01 24.85
C ILE A 559 -25.55 -9.72 25.98
N MET A 560 -25.79 -8.68 26.78
CA MET A 560 -24.89 -8.27 27.88
C MET A 560 -24.68 -9.36 28.93
N LYS A 561 -25.63 -10.29 29.08
CA LYS A 561 -25.53 -11.46 29.97
C LYS A 561 -24.90 -12.69 29.29
N GLY A 562 -24.47 -12.58 28.03
CA GLY A 562 -23.90 -13.68 27.22
C GLY A 562 -24.91 -14.80 26.93
N LYS A 563 -26.23 -14.55 27.08
CA LYS A 563 -27.28 -15.55 26.83
C LYS A 563 -27.77 -15.58 25.39
N ARG A 564 -27.53 -14.52 24.62
CA ARG A 564 -27.86 -14.42 23.19
C ARG A 564 -26.68 -13.83 22.41
N LYS A 565 -26.47 -14.28 21.19
CA LYS A 565 -25.47 -13.76 20.26
C LYS A 565 -25.99 -12.48 19.60
N PRO A 566 -25.09 -11.51 19.34
CA PRO A 566 -25.40 -10.38 18.48
C PRO A 566 -25.67 -10.81 17.01
N ASP A 567 -26.31 -9.93 16.27
CA ASP A 567 -26.45 -10.07 14.82
C ASP A 567 -25.24 -9.43 14.13
N TYR A 568 -24.15 -10.19 14.05
CA TYR A 568 -22.89 -9.75 13.42
C TYR A 568 -23.05 -9.47 11.91
N GLY A 569 -23.82 -10.32 11.22
CA GLY A 569 -23.99 -10.21 9.76
C GLY A 569 -24.66 -8.92 9.34
N ARG A 570 -25.64 -8.47 10.11
CA ARG A 570 -26.33 -7.19 9.88
C ARG A 570 -25.36 -6.01 10.00
N LEU A 571 -24.46 -6.03 10.96
CA LEU A 571 -23.53 -4.95 11.18
C LEU A 571 -22.48 -4.89 10.08
N VAL A 572 -21.94 -6.04 9.65
CA VAL A 572 -21.00 -6.12 8.51
C VAL A 572 -21.66 -5.59 7.23
N ASP A 573 -22.91 -5.97 6.93
CA ASP A 573 -23.64 -5.49 5.74
C ASP A 573 -23.88 -3.97 5.78
N LEU A 574 -24.32 -3.45 6.94
CA LEU A 574 -24.54 -2.02 7.15
C LEU A 574 -23.26 -1.23 6.90
N LEU A 575 -22.16 -1.65 7.51
CA LEU A 575 -20.86 -0.99 7.42
C LEU A 575 -20.28 -1.07 6.00
N THR A 576 -20.43 -2.22 5.32
CA THR A 576 -20.00 -2.37 3.93
C THR A 576 -20.73 -1.38 3.00
N LYS A 577 -22.05 -1.22 3.21
CA LYS A 577 -22.85 -0.22 2.45
C LYS A 577 -22.37 1.19 2.71
N ALA A 578 -22.12 1.52 3.99
CA ALA A 578 -21.64 2.84 4.37
C ALA A 578 -20.25 3.12 3.75
N ALA A 579 -19.30 2.19 3.86
CA ALA A 579 -17.96 2.34 3.30
C ALA A 579 -17.98 2.55 1.77
N ILE A 580 -18.77 1.75 1.04
CA ILE A 580 -18.91 1.89 -0.42
C ILE A 580 -19.49 3.26 -0.78
N LYS A 581 -20.51 3.73 -0.07
CA LYS A 581 -21.13 5.05 -0.34
C LYS A 581 -20.14 6.19 -0.09
N GLU A 582 -19.42 6.12 1.02
CA GLU A 582 -18.50 7.18 1.46
C GLU A 582 -17.25 7.29 0.60
N MET A 583 -16.79 6.21 -0.05
CA MET A 583 -15.59 6.23 -0.89
C MET A 583 -15.81 6.83 -2.28
N ILE A 584 -17.06 6.95 -2.79
CA ILE A 584 -17.33 7.35 -4.18
C ILE A 584 -16.74 8.72 -4.49
N ILE A 585 -17.09 9.73 -3.69
CA ILE A 585 -16.67 11.12 -3.96
C ILE A 585 -15.14 11.27 -3.82
N PRO A 586 -14.50 10.81 -2.75
CA PRO A 586 -13.04 10.89 -2.66
C PRO A 586 -12.31 10.17 -3.81
N SER A 587 -12.81 9.01 -4.26
CA SER A 587 -12.18 8.27 -5.36
C SER A 587 -12.27 8.99 -6.71
N LEU A 588 -13.26 9.83 -6.93
CA LEU A 588 -13.36 10.65 -8.14
C LEU A 588 -12.40 11.84 -8.15
N LEU A 589 -11.99 12.32 -7.00
CA LEU A 589 -11.15 13.52 -6.89
C LEU A 589 -9.83 13.40 -7.67
N PRO A 590 -8.99 12.35 -7.52
CA PRO A 590 -7.73 12.24 -8.25
C PRO A 590 -7.90 11.96 -9.75
N VAL A 591 -9.05 11.46 -10.17
CA VAL A 591 -9.35 11.20 -11.59
C VAL A 591 -9.82 12.48 -12.28
N LEU A 592 -10.72 13.21 -11.65
CA LEU A 592 -11.34 14.38 -12.27
C LEU A 592 -10.49 15.66 -12.16
N SER A 593 -9.70 15.81 -11.10
CA SER A 593 -8.93 17.02 -10.88
C SER A 593 -7.93 17.37 -12.00
N PRO A 594 -7.11 16.43 -12.56
CA PRO A 594 -6.23 16.75 -13.69
C PRO A 594 -7.01 17.15 -14.94
N ILE A 595 -8.12 16.48 -15.23
CA ILE A 595 -8.96 16.75 -16.39
C ILE A 595 -9.61 18.13 -16.28
N ILE A 596 -10.23 18.42 -15.12
CA ILE A 596 -10.90 19.69 -14.87
C ILE A 596 -9.89 20.85 -14.93
N LEU A 597 -8.74 20.71 -14.29
CA LEU A 597 -7.71 21.74 -14.31
C LEU A 597 -7.23 22.03 -15.73
N TYR A 598 -6.89 20.97 -16.49
CA TYR A 598 -6.46 21.12 -17.87
C TYR A 598 -7.51 21.86 -18.71
N LEU A 599 -8.76 21.45 -18.67
CA LEU A 599 -9.85 22.07 -19.46
C LEU A 599 -10.11 23.52 -19.06
N LEU A 600 -10.06 23.86 -17.78
CA LEU A 600 -10.24 25.22 -17.29
C LEU A 600 -9.10 26.14 -17.74
N ILE A 601 -7.86 25.70 -17.56
CA ILE A 601 -6.70 26.55 -17.93
C ILE A 601 -6.55 26.64 -19.44
N LEU A 602 -6.91 25.60 -20.20
CA LEU A 602 -6.94 25.66 -21.67
C LEU A 602 -7.79 26.81 -22.20
N GLN A 603 -8.95 27.07 -21.57
CA GLN A 603 -9.84 28.19 -21.95
C GLN A 603 -9.27 29.57 -21.61
N ILE A 604 -8.41 29.66 -20.60
CA ILE A 604 -7.90 30.92 -20.07
C ILE A 604 -6.53 31.29 -20.70
N GLY A 605 -5.63 30.31 -20.80
CA GLY A 605 -4.23 30.51 -21.12
C GLY A 605 -3.68 29.69 -22.30
N GLY A 606 -4.55 28.86 -22.92
CA GLY A 606 -4.14 28.00 -24.03
C GLY A 606 -3.37 26.74 -23.59
N THR A 607 -2.89 25.99 -24.58
CA THR A 607 -2.33 24.64 -24.37
C THR A 607 -1.06 24.62 -23.50
N GLU A 608 -0.12 25.56 -23.73
CA GLU A 608 1.12 25.64 -22.95
C GLU A 608 0.85 25.90 -21.47
N ALA A 609 -0.02 26.87 -21.19
CA ALA A 609 -0.43 27.19 -19.81
C ALA A 609 -1.16 26.01 -19.13
N ALA A 610 -2.03 25.32 -19.88
CA ALA A 610 -2.76 24.18 -19.36
C ALA A 610 -1.83 23.00 -19.01
N LEU A 611 -0.87 22.66 -19.87
CA LEU A 611 0.11 21.62 -19.62
C LEU A 611 1.10 21.98 -18.51
N SER A 612 1.53 23.26 -18.46
CA SER A 612 2.40 23.76 -17.38
C SER A 612 1.69 23.69 -16.02
N SER A 613 0.42 24.12 -15.97
CA SER A 613 -0.40 24.08 -14.75
C SER A 613 -0.68 22.64 -14.31
N LEU A 614 -0.97 21.74 -15.26
CA LEU A 614 -1.20 20.32 -14.97
C LEU A 614 0.05 19.69 -14.38
N GLY A 615 1.23 19.84 -15.00
CA GLY A 615 2.48 19.30 -14.44
C GLY A 615 2.83 19.89 -13.08
N ALA A 616 2.60 21.18 -12.87
CA ALA A 616 2.78 21.82 -11.58
C ALA A 616 1.81 21.23 -10.52
N MET A 617 0.57 20.95 -10.89
CA MET A 617 -0.39 20.26 -10.01
C MET A 617 0.12 18.88 -9.61
N LEU A 618 0.65 18.09 -10.55
CA LEU A 618 1.22 16.76 -10.24
C LEU A 618 2.33 16.86 -9.20
N LEU A 619 3.25 17.82 -9.36
CA LEU A 619 4.33 18.04 -8.41
C LEU A 619 3.80 18.48 -7.03
N GLY A 620 2.80 19.36 -7.01
CA GLY A 620 2.13 19.79 -5.77
C GLY A 620 1.49 18.63 -5.03
N VAL A 621 0.79 17.74 -5.76
CA VAL A 621 0.19 16.50 -5.21
C VAL A 621 1.26 15.58 -4.63
N ILE A 622 2.37 15.37 -5.32
CA ILE A 622 3.46 14.48 -4.88
C ILE A 622 4.06 15.00 -3.58
N ILE A 623 4.47 16.27 -3.56
CA ILE A 623 5.17 16.86 -2.40
C ILE A 623 4.24 16.88 -1.19
N THR A 624 3.07 17.50 -1.32
CA THR A 624 2.14 17.62 -0.19
C THR A 624 1.60 16.25 0.23
N GLY A 625 1.30 15.38 -0.73
CA GLY A 625 0.83 14.03 -0.45
C GLY A 625 1.84 13.21 0.33
N LEU A 626 3.12 13.29 0.00
CA LEU A 626 4.19 12.62 0.73
C LEU A 626 4.22 13.08 2.21
N PHE A 627 4.25 14.38 2.45
CA PHE A 627 4.28 14.93 3.82
C PHE A 627 3.03 14.58 4.61
N VAL A 628 1.84 14.72 4.02
CA VAL A 628 0.57 14.42 4.69
C VAL A 628 0.48 12.92 5.01
N ALA A 629 0.83 12.03 4.06
CA ALA A 629 0.78 10.58 4.28
C ALA A 629 1.75 10.11 5.36
N VAL A 630 3.01 10.60 5.36
CA VAL A 630 4.01 10.29 6.40
C VAL A 630 3.53 10.78 7.76
N SER A 631 3.10 12.05 7.82
CA SER A 631 2.57 12.66 9.05
C SER A 631 1.44 11.84 9.65
N MET A 632 0.41 11.55 8.86
CA MET A 632 -0.75 10.81 9.32
C MET A 632 -0.38 9.40 9.79
N THR A 633 0.41 8.68 9.02
CA THR A 633 0.73 7.28 9.33
C THR A 633 1.63 7.14 10.55
N ALA A 634 2.68 7.96 10.64
CA ALA A 634 3.60 7.93 11.78
C ALA A 634 2.93 8.44 13.07
N GLY A 635 2.14 9.51 12.99
CA GLY A 635 1.39 10.04 14.13
C GLY A 635 0.36 9.06 14.67
N GLY A 636 -0.45 8.48 13.78
CA GLY A 636 -1.43 7.45 14.16
C GLY A 636 -0.77 6.21 14.78
N GLY A 637 0.37 5.76 14.21
CA GLY A 637 1.15 4.66 14.78
C GLY A 637 1.76 4.98 16.15
N ALA A 638 2.15 6.24 16.37
CA ALA A 638 2.65 6.67 17.68
C ALA A 638 1.56 6.67 18.75
N TRP A 639 0.31 7.09 18.44
CA TRP A 639 -0.82 7.04 19.35
C TRP A 639 -1.20 5.60 19.73
N ASP A 640 -1.32 4.71 18.74
CA ASP A 640 -1.67 3.30 18.97
C ASP A 640 -0.65 2.62 19.88
N ASN A 641 0.64 2.76 19.53
CA ASN A 641 1.70 2.16 20.33
C ASN A 641 1.91 2.85 21.70
N ALA A 642 1.52 4.11 21.87
CA ALA A 642 1.47 4.77 23.17
C ALA A 642 0.38 4.15 24.08
N LYS A 643 -0.80 3.80 23.54
CA LYS A 643 -1.83 3.05 24.24
C LYS A 643 -1.30 1.70 24.71
N LYS A 644 -0.67 0.92 23.81
CA LYS A 644 -0.07 -0.37 24.13
C LYS A 644 1.05 -0.28 25.16
N TYR A 645 1.90 0.74 25.08
CA TYR A 645 2.95 0.99 26.08
C TYR A 645 2.36 1.21 27.48
N ILE A 646 1.21 1.87 27.58
CA ILE A 646 0.51 2.04 28.86
C ILE A 646 -0.13 0.70 29.30
N GLU A 647 -0.75 -0.04 28.41
CA GLU A 647 -1.36 -1.35 28.68
C GLU A 647 -0.35 -2.37 29.22
N ASP A 648 0.92 -2.27 28.81
CA ASP A 648 2.05 -3.08 29.31
C ASP A 648 2.45 -2.79 30.78
N GLY A 649 1.69 -1.93 31.46
CA GLY A 649 1.88 -1.61 32.87
C GLY A 649 2.54 -0.27 33.17
N ASN A 650 2.89 0.51 32.14
CA ASN A 650 3.45 1.85 32.34
C ASN A 650 2.33 2.86 32.69
N PHE A 651 2.66 3.90 33.43
CA PHE A 651 1.73 5.02 33.79
C PHE A 651 0.39 4.55 34.39
N GLY A 652 0.37 3.46 35.15
CA GLY A 652 -0.79 2.92 35.83
C GLY A 652 -1.49 1.78 35.11
N GLY A 653 -1.07 1.41 33.91
CA GLY A 653 -1.54 0.26 33.16
C GLY A 653 -2.96 0.38 32.62
N LYS A 654 -3.48 -0.75 32.17
CA LYS A 654 -4.83 -0.86 31.55
C LYS A 654 -5.93 -0.42 32.54
N GLY A 655 -6.81 0.47 32.10
CA GLY A 655 -7.92 1.01 32.92
C GLY A 655 -7.58 2.28 33.71
N SER A 656 -6.32 2.74 33.76
CA SER A 656 -5.91 4.01 34.35
C SER A 656 -6.46 5.22 33.58
N GLU A 657 -6.41 6.42 34.20
CA GLU A 657 -6.78 7.67 33.49
C GLU A 657 -5.85 7.95 32.31
N ALA A 658 -4.55 7.63 32.43
CA ALA A 658 -3.61 7.68 31.32
C ALA A 658 -4.02 6.75 30.17
N HIS A 659 -4.48 5.54 30.48
CA HIS A 659 -4.99 4.61 29.46
C HIS A 659 -6.22 5.18 28.74
N LYS A 660 -7.19 5.75 29.46
CA LYS A 660 -8.38 6.38 28.86
C LYS A 660 -8.00 7.54 27.92
N SER A 661 -7.03 8.34 28.32
CA SER A 661 -6.52 9.44 27.49
C SER A 661 -5.82 8.90 26.23
N ALA A 662 -5.05 7.81 26.35
CA ALA A 662 -4.37 7.16 25.23
C ALA A 662 -5.36 6.52 24.26
N VAL A 663 -6.46 5.92 24.74
CA VAL A 663 -7.56 5.41 23.90
C VAL A 663 -8.17 6.53 23.04
N THR A 664 -8.33 7.74 23.60
CA THR A 664 -8.80 8.89 22.82
C THR A 664 -7.83 9.26 21.70
N GLY A 665 -6.53 9.27 21.98
CA GLY A 665 -5.52 9.53 20.95
C GLY A 665 -5.49 8.47 19.86
N ASP A 666 -5.61 7.21 20.24
CA ASP A 666 -5.68 6.08 19.30
C ASP A 666 -6.93 6.18 18.41
N THR A 667 -8.10 6.49 18.98
CA THR A 667 -9.33 6.73 18.21
C THR A 667 -9.19 7.84 17.16
N VAL A 668 -8.41 8.89 17.45
CA VAL A 668 -8.05 9.94 16.47
C VAL A 668 -7.01 9.42 15.49
N GLY A 669 -6.04 8.66 15.96
CA GLY A 669 -4.94 8.10 15.18
C GLY A 669 -5.35 7.01 14.18
N ASP A 670 -6.39 6.26 14.49
CA ASP A 670 -6.89 5.16 13.65
C ASP A 670 -7.27 5.58 12.23
N PRO A 671 -8.17 6.55 12.01
CA PRO A 671 -8.44 7.03 10.65
C PRO A 671 -7.23 7.70 10.00
N TYR A 672 -6.29 8.26 10.78
CA TYR A 672 -5.01 8.80 10.29
C TYR A 672 -4.15 7.71 9.67
N LYS A 673 -3.80 6.67 10.46
CA LYS A 673 -2.80 5.66 10.08
C LYS A 673 -3.31 4.59 9.12
N ASP A 674 -4.63 4.31 9.13
CA ASP A 674 -5.19 3.13 8.45
C ASP A 674 -6.19 3.48 7.33
N THR A 675 -6.65 4.74 7.24
CA THR A 675 -7.56 5.18 6.18
C THR A 675 -6.99 6.35 5.37
N ALA A 676 -6.94 7.54 5.96
CA ALA A 676 -6.59 8.77 5.22
C ALA A 676 -5.13 8.75 4.75
N GLY A 677 -4.17 8.50 5.66
CA GLY A 677 -2.75 8.48 5.32
C GLY A 677 -2.40 7.51 4.20
N PRO A 678 -2.69 6.21 4.34
CA PRO A 678 -2.37 5.23 3.32
C PRO A 678 -3.14 5.42 2.00
N ALA A 679 -4.37 5.95 2.03
CA ALA A 679 -5.16 6.19 0.81
C ALA A 679 -4.63 7.36 -0.05
N ILE A 680 -3.77 8.22 0.51
CA ILE A 680 -3.04 9.23 -0.27
C ILE A 680 -2.08 8.58 -1.28
N ASN A 681 -1.52 7.39 -0.99
CA ASN A 681 -0.62 6.70 -1.93
C ASN A 681 -1.27 6.45 -3.30
N PRO A 682 -2.40 5.72 -3.41
CA PRO A 682 -3.06 5.56 -4.70
C PRO A 682 -3.56 6.89 -5.27
N MET A 683 -3.99 7.84 -4.44
CA MET A 683 -4.40 9.15 -4.90
C MET A 683 -3.29 9.86 -5.69
N ILE A 684 -2.07 9.91 -5.17
CA ILE A 684 -0.91 10.53 -5.85
C ILE A 684 -0.65 9.85 -7.21
N LYS A 685 -0.62 8.51 -7.23
CA LYS A 685 -0.32 7.73 -8.43
C LYS A 685 -1.40 7.87 -9.50
N ILE A 686 -2.68 7.75 -9.13
CA ILE A 686 -3.80 7.90 -10.06
C ILE A 686 -3.78 9.28 -10.72
N THR A 687 -3.58 10.34 -9.95
CA THR A 687 -3.51 11.71 -10.48
C THR A 687 -2.43 11.82 -11.57
N ASN A 688 -1.25 11.24 -11.33
CA ASN A 688 -0.14 11.23 -12.30
C ASN A 688 -0.42 10.36 -13.53
N ILE A 689 -1.01 9.17 -13.35
CA ILE A 689 -1.35 8.27 -14.47
C ILE A 689 -2.44 8.88 -15.35
N VAL A 690 -3.48 9.49 -14.74
CA VAL A 690 -4.54 10.17 -15.50
C VAL A 690 -3.96 11.32 -16.31
N ALA A 691 -3.00 12.07 -15.78
CA ALA A 691 -2.33 13.13 -16.53
C ALA A 691 -1.52 12.59 -17.72
N LEU A 692 -0.82 11.46 -17.57
CA LEU A 692 -0.12 10.79 -18.68
C LEU A 692 -1.10 10.31 -19.76
N LEU A 693 -2.19 9.68 -19.37
CA LEU A 693 -3.21 9.24 -20.32
C LEU A 693 -3.90 10.44 -21.00
N LEU A 694 -4.19 11.49 -20.25
CA LEU A 694 -4.76 12.73 -20.81
C LEU A 694 -3.80 13.35 -21.82
N LEU A 695 -2.52 13.42 -21.53
CA LEU A 695 -1.50 13.91 -22.45
C LEU A 695 -1.47 13.12 -23.76
N ALA A 696 -1.53 11.79 -23.68
CA ALA A 696 -1.59 10.93 -24.85
C ALA A 696 -2.85 11.16 -25.69
N VAL A 697 -4.01 11.43 -25.08
CA VAL A 697 -5.25 11.79 -25.81
C VAL A 697 -5.13 13.16 -26.46
N ILE A 698 -4.50 14.13 -25.80
CA ILE A 698 -4.35 15.49 -26.33
C ILE A 698 -3.37 15.51 -27.53
N ALA A 699 -2.33 14.69 -27.48
CA ALA A 699 -1.29 14.66 -28.51
C ALA A 699 -1.73 14.04 -29.84
N HIS A 700 -2.82 13.27 -29.84
CA HIS A 700 -3.45 12.66 -31.01
C HIS A 700 -4.62 13.50 -31.51
#